data_e8b31a48fc1fc517d0805f73be176fa3
#
_entry.id   e8b31a48fc1fc517d0805f73be176fa3
#
_cell.length_a   1.000
_cell.length_b   1.000
_cell.length_c   1.000
_cell.angle_alpha   90.00
_cell.angle_beta   90.00
_cell.angle_gamma   90.00
#
_symmetry.space_group_name_H-M   'P 1'
#
loop_
_entity.id
_entity.type
_entity.pdbx_description
1 polymer ?
#
loop_
_entity_poly.entity_id
_entity_poly.type
_entity_poly.pdbx_seq_one_letter_code
_entity_poly.pdbx_strand_id
1 'polypeptide(L)'
;MAFKGGANKAVAAANPEAMYRDLPRRPNAVPGLWTHQGDLLRRYATDHTTDPDLALELPTGTGKTLPGLVIANWVRATRAGRVAYACPTQQLASQVAKVAAREGVPAVTLVGSHASWSIADRAAYEAADAVAVTTYNTIFNSNPRLAVPELLLFDDAHAGEQYVGEQYAIQIRRSANEKAYNDLLDVLAPAIDGIPLQRLRDYTPDPGMYRSARLVVPLRQPEMVSKIDSVLAQLPAPWTYRYSMIRDAIPSCLAYVSYGAILIRPGIPPTSKNPVFTHAAQRIYLSATLGSGGELERAFGRPAITRVALPDTSPTPRSGRRFFVFPELAEVTDTQQLARSVVAAAGKALVLAPDTRTAISTANDLAQPGWPVLGINDVEGGMEHFAALPNAVCGLAARYDGLDLPGDDCRVVVLNGKPDTDNLQERFLSQNVRAGAALAERVRTRVVQGVGRCTRGPNDWAVVIVLGADLTTYMVRPEIQQTLDPELQAEIDFGIQNSQRSSAADILDNVATFLRQDDAWRTDAEPIITELRNEATMTPPPASSALAAAVKCEVEAWSLAGMGEWQEASARANEAALELGKGGDALRGYRSFWLYLAATWADQAGVTTANQALRQNAVALVAQAEAAARPSMWIRELAPIPTVGVSELSSPSATAVASVATRLRSTSIPKVAAVAEEMLAALKERKPTVYEPVLTKLGYLLGAEAQKPPGSGRCDSTWCWDHHLWLAIDAKSDHEPSGLVPQKDIRQAGDQLRLLKSDRAVPDIPPDSATVIVSPKPAVDPTGAAGAEGHVHVVHPDVVLGLAEAAARAWGDLMAQRPGLDDNQLRTLVANHFSQEGLLPEQVRERLTANPVAAQ
;
A
#
# COMPACT_ATOMS: atom_id res chain seq x y z
N MET A 1 18.59 36.22 -53.63
CA MET A 1 17.91 35.29 -52.63
C MET A 1 18.55 33.96 -52.83
N ALA A 2 19.31 33.50 -51.83
CA ALA A 2 19.89 32.14 -51.86
C ALA A 2 18.90 31.20 -51.19
N PHE A 3 18.28 30.32 -51.98
CA PHE A 3 17.50 29.22 -51.46
C PHE A 3 18.44 28.27 -50.71
N LYS A 4 18.22 28.00 -49.41
CA LYS A 4 18.93 26.94 -48.69
C LYS A 4 18.44 25.61 -49.26
N GLY A 5 19.31 24.90 -49.97
CA GLY A 5 19.06 23.52 -50.42
C GLY A 5 18.83 22.62 -49.24
N GLY A 6 17.92 21.68 -49.38
CA GLY A 6 17.62 20.70 -48.32
C GLY A 6 18.89 19.99 -47.87
N ALA A 7 19.16 20.01 -46.59
CA ALA A 7 20.25 19.26 -46.00
C ALA A 7 20.05 17.78 -46.32
N ASN A 8 21.05 17.11 -46.89
CA ASN A 8 21.09 15.67 -46.99
C ASN A 8 20.82 15.11 -45.61
N LYS A 9 19.77 14.31 -45.45
CA LYS A 9 19.57 13.53 -44.19
C LYS A 9 20.82 12.70 -44.02
N ALA A 10 21.67 13.08 -43.09
CA ALA A 10 22.80 12.24 -42.69
C ALA A 10 22.29 10.85 -42.37
N VAL A 11 23.00 9.83 -42.83
CA VAL A 11 22.69 8.42 -42.49
C VAL A 11 22.68 8.32 -40.98
N ALA A 12 21.58 7.89 -40.39
CA ALA A 12 21.46 7.78 -38.94
C ALA A 12 22.53 6.84 -38.39
N ALA A 13 23.20 7.25 -37.33
CA ALA A 13 24.25 6.46 -36.70
C ALA A 13 23.71 5.09 -36.28
N ALA A 14 24.51 4.02 -36.41
CA ALA A 14 24.11 2.63 -36.19
C ALA A 14 23.57 2.37 -34.74
N ASN A 15 24.06 3.11 -33.77
CA ASN A 15 23.64 3.03 -32.39
C ASN A 15 23.84 4.39 -31.66
N PRO A 16 23.29 4.57 -30.45
CA PRO A 16 23.42 5.82 -29.69
C PRO A 16 24.87 6.20 -29.37
N GLU A 17 25.75 5.25 -29.07
CA GLU A 17 27.16 5.50 -28.79
C GLU A 17 27.90 6.08 -30.03
N ALA A 18 27.65 5.51 -31.23
CA ALA A 18 28.20 6.03 -32.47
C ALA A 18 27.68 7.45 -32.75
N MET A 19 26.40 7.71 -32.52
CA MET A 19 25.83 9.06 -32.65
C MET A 19 26.51 10.06 -31.72
N TYR A 20 26.81 9.72 -30.49
CA TYR A 20 27.47 10.61 -29.54
C TYR A 20 28.84 11.07 -30.05
N ARG A 21 29.61 10.24 -30.76
CA ARG A 21 30.90 10.58 -31.31
C ARG A 21 30.79 11.66 -32.39
N ASP A 22 29.66 11.69 -33.10
CA ASP A 22 29.43 12.63 -34.24
C ASP A 22 28.69 13.92 -33.81
N LEU A 23 28.35 14.08 -32.52
CA LEU A 23 27.66 15.29 -32.05
C LEU A 23 28.56 16.53 -32.12
N PRO A 24 28.02 17.70 -32.53
CA PRO A 24 28.74 18.96 -32.57
C PRO A 24 28.89 19.57 -31.17
N ARG A 25 29.67 18.89 -30.31
CA ARG A 25 29.86 19.27 -28.91
C ARG A 25 30.62 20.57 -28.74
N ARG A 26 30.29 21.32 -27.69
CA ARG A 26 31.02 22.56 -27.34
C ARG A 26 32.35 22.24 -26.68
N PRO A 27 33.32 23.20 -26.63
CA PRO A 27 34.62 22.96 -25.99
C PRO A 27 34.58 22.52 -24.53
N ASN A 28 33.51 22.91 -23.82
CA ASN A 28 33.28 22.53 -22.41
C ASN A 28 32.43 21.24 -22.26
N ALA A 29 32.19 20.49 -23.33
CA ALA A 29 31.55 19.17 -23.25
C ALA A 29 32.42 18.16 -22.50
N VAL A 30 31.81 17.09 -21.98
CA VAL A 30 32.57 16.04 -21.32
C VAL A 30 33.53 15.37 -22.32
N PRO A 31 34.72 14.95 -21.89
CA PRO A 31 35.73 14.37 -22.81
C PRO A 31 35.23 13.15 -23.57
N GLY A 32 34.40 12.33 -22.95
CA GLY A 32 33.84 11.12 -23.54
C GLY A 32 32.80 10.47 -22.63
N LEU A 33 32.16 9.44 -23.13
CA LEU A 33 31.29 8.57 -22.30
C LEU A 33 32.15 7.73 -21.34
N TRP A 34 31.70 7.57 -20.15
CA TRP A 34 32.25 6.59 -19.23
C TRP A 34 31.91 5.16 -19.73
N THR A 35 32.75 4.18 -19.37
CA THR A 35 32.60 2.79 -19.84
C THR A 35 31.17 2.27 -19.60
N HIS A 36 30.66 2.43 -18.40
CA HIS A 36 29.32 1.98 -18.03
C HIS A 36 28.20 2.68 -18.84
N GLN A 37 28.38 3.96 -19.20
CA GLN A 37 27.43 4.69 -20.06
C GLN A 37 27.44 4.11 -21.48
N GLY A 38 28.62 3.82 -22.03
CA GLY A 38 28.78 3.16 -23.34
C GLY A 38 28.16 1.76 -23.37
N ASP A 39 28.39 0.97 -22.32
CA ASP A 39 27.81 -0.38 -22.18
C ASP A 39 26.28 -0.32 -22.16
N LEU A 40 25.70 0.59 -21.39
CA LEU A 40 24.26 0.80 -21.33
C LEU A 40 23.67 1.18 -22.69
N LEU A 41 24.31 2.11 -23.42
CA LEU A 41 23.85 2.56 -24.73
C LEU A 41 23.90 1.44 -25.77
N ARG A 42 24.93 0.58 -25.76
CA ARG A 42 25.04 -0.61 -26.61
C ARG A 42 23.93 -1.62 -26.30
N ARG A 43 23.76 -1.92 -25.03
CA ARG A 43 22.72 -2.88 -24.58
C ARG A 43 21.33 -2.38 -24.96
N TYR A 44 21.03 -1.11 -24.74
CA TYR A 44 19.77 -0.52 -25.20
C TYR A 44 19.54 -0.72 -26.69
N ALA A 45 20.56 -0.42 -27.52
CA ALA A 45 20.44 -0.51 -28.97
C ALA A 45 20.29 -1.94 -29.48
N THR A 46 20.90 -2.93 -28.82
CA THR A 46 20.87 -4.34 -29.21
C THR A 46 19.56 -5.01 -28.77
N ASP A 47 19.12 -4.79 -27.52
CA ASP A 47 18.17 -5.70 -26.89
C ASP A 47 16.84 -5.00 -26.53
N HIS A 48 16.80 -3.64 -26.38
CA HIS A 48 15.70 -2.95 -25.70
C HIS A 48 14.98 -1.87 -26.51
N THR A 49 15.23 -1.78 -27.79
CA THR A 49 14.63 -0.73 -28.64
C THR A 49 13.12 -0.91 -28.86
N THR A 50 12.57 -2.07 -28.59
CA THR A 50 11.14 -2.41 -28.79
C THR A 50 10.37 -2.59 -27.47
N ASP A 51 11.06 -2.56 -26.33
CA ASP A 51 10.39 -2.70 -25.02
C ASP A 51 9.49 -1.47 -24.78
N PRO A 52 8.21 -1.65 -24.53
CA PRO A 52 7.29 -0.54 -24.36
C PRO A 52 7.56 0.29 -23.10
N ASP A 53 8.06 -0.33 -22.05
CA ASP A 53 8.41 0.28 -20.76
C ASP A 53 9.76 -0.28 -20.28
N LEU A 54 10.77 0.59 -20.20
CA LEU A 54 12.15 0.22 -19.89
C LEU A 54 12.71 1.10 -18.77
N ALA A 55 13.23 0.50 -17.71
CA ALA A 55 13.91 1.21 -16.64
C ALA A 55 15.43 1.01 -16.72
N LEU A 56 16.18 2.09 -16.73
CA LEU A 56 17.64 2.11 -16.78
C LEU A 56 18.20 2.55 -15.43
N GLU A 57 18.93 1.67 -14.76
CA GLU A 57 19.54 1.95 -13.48
C GLU A 57 20.94 2.53 -13.63
N LEU A 58 21.11 3.73 -13.13
CA LEU A 58 22.37 4.46 -13.15
C LEU A 58 22.57 5.13 -11.79
N PRO A 59 23.56 4.73 -10.97
CA PRO A 59 23.78 5.30 -9.66
C PRO A 59 23.90 6.83 -9.65
N THR A 60 23.63 7.47 -8.51
CA THR A 60 23.80 8.91 -8.33
C THR A 60 25.23 9.33 -8.66
N GLY A 61 25.40 10.50 -9.30
CA GLY A 61 26.74 11.01 -9.67
C GLY A 61 27.35 10.36 -10.92
N THR A 62 26.71 9.37 -11.53
CA THR A 62 27.24 8.66 -12.72
C THR A 62 26.85 9.29 -14.05
N GLY A 63 26.22 10.46 -14.03
CA GLY A 63 25.87 11.22 -15.22
C GLY A 63 24.76 10.62 -16.07
N LYS A 64 23.68 10.15 -15.46
CA LYS A 64 22.48 9.55 -16.14
C LYS A 64 21.83 10.44 -17.22
N THR A 65 21.90 11.74 -17.08
CA THR A 65 21.31 12.69 -18.03
C THR A 65 21.89 12.54 -19.43
N LEU A 66 23.21 12.31 -19.54
CA LEU A 66 23.88 12.20 -20.84
C LEU A 66 23.45 10.96 -21.63
N PRO A 67 23.48 9.74 -21.11
CA PRO A 67 22.93 8.57 -21.80
C PRO A 67 21.47 8.73 -22.22
N GLY A 68 20.63 9.31 -21.34
CA GLY A 68 19.23 9.60 -21.65
C GLY A 68 19.07 10.55 -22.85
N LEU A 69 19.83 11.64 -22.86
CA LEU A 69 19.83 12.60 -23.99
C LEU A 69 20.36 11.97 -25.28
N VAL A 70 21.37 11.11 -25.20
CA VAL A 70 21.94 10.42 -26.38
C VAL A 70 20.93 9.43 -26.96
N ILE A 71 20.25 8.64 -26.12
CA ILE A 71 19.14 7.77 -26.54
C ILE A 71 18.03 8.60 -27.19
N ALA A 72 17.61 9.69 -26.52
CA ALA A 72 16.56 10.58 -27.01
C ALA A 72 16.86 11.10 -28.42
N ASN A 73 18.08 11.60 -28.64
CA ASN A 73 18.50 12.14 -29.95
C ASN A 73 18.63 11.03 -31.01
N TRP A 74 19.11 9.85 -30.61
CA TRP A 74 19.25 8.71 -31.55
C TRP A 74 17.87 8.23 -32.03
N VAL A 75 16.91 8.06 -31.12
CA VAL A 75 15.53 7.67 -31.46
C VAL A 75 14.89 8.75 -32.35
N ARG A 76 15.04 10.03 -31.99
CA ARG A 76 14.54 11.16 -32.80
C ARG A 76 15.06 11.08 -34.23
N ALA A 77 16.37 10.90 -34.40
CA ALA A 77 17.00 10.89 -35.70
C ALA A 77 16.72 9.65 -36.54
N THR A 78 16.67 8.47 -35.90
CA THR A 78 16.48 7.18 -36.60
C THR A 78 15.03 6.90 -36.95
N ARG A 79 14.09 7.22 -36.04
CA ARG A 79 12.66 6.97 -36.25
C ARG A 79 11.92 8.18 -36.82
N ALA A 80 12.60 9.33 -36.95
CA ALA A 80 11.98 10.61 -37.31
C ALA A 80 10.75 10.94 -36.44
N GLY A 81 10.83 10.53 -35.17
CA GLY A 81 9.75 10.62 -34.19
C GLY A 81 9.98 11.72 -33.16
N ARG A 82 8.90 12.28 -32.63
CA ARG A 82 8.97 13.24 -31.53
C ARG A 82 9.48 12.54 -30.28
N VAL A 83 10.38 13.17 -29.55
CA VAL A 83 10.93 12.64 -28.29
C VAL A 83 10.80 13.70 -27.19
N ALA A 84 10.28 13.31 -26.03
CA ALA A 84 10.19 14.15 -24.87
C ALA A 84 11.01 13.60 -23.71
N TYR A 85 11.79 14.47 -23.06
CA TYR A 85 12.59 14.21 -21.88
C TYR A 85 11.96 14.95 -20.70
N ALA A 86 11.30 14.23 -19.82
CA ALA A 86 10.53 14.77 -18.69
C ALA A 86 11.36 14.76 -17.41
N CYS A 87 11.37 15.89 -16.71
CA CYS A 87 12.01 16.07 -15.42
C CYS A 87 10.96 16.30 -14.32
N PRO A 88 11.24 15.93 -13.05
CA PRO A 88 10.34 16.21 -11.93
C PRO A 88 10.05 17.72 -11.77
N THR A 89 11.05 18.58 -11.92
CA THR A 89 10.95 20.02 -11.68
C THR A 89 11.43 20.84 -12.89
N GLN A 90 10.99 22.11 -12.95
CA GLN A 90 11.46 23.05 -13.98
C GLN A 90 12.98 23.35 -13.85
N GLN A 91 13.50 23.34 -12.61
CA GLN A 91 14.93 23.53 -12.37
C GLN A 91 15.75 22.40 -13.00
N LEU A 92 15.37 21.15 -12.79
CA LEU A 92 16.02 19.99 -13.43
C LEU A 92 15.88 20.04 -14.95
N ALA A 93 14.71 20.42 -15.47
CA ALA A 93 14.53 20.60 -16.91
C ALA A 93 15.50 21.64 -17.50
N SER A 94 15.72 22.76 -16.79
CA SER A 94 16.71 23.77 -17.18
C SER A 94 18.15 23.22 -17.17
N GLN A 95 18.50 22.40 -16.16
CA GLN A 95 19.81 21.74 -16.11
C GLN A 95 20.02 20.77 -17.27
N VAL A 96 19.01 19.92 -17.56
CA VAL A 96 19.03 18.99 -18.70
C VAL A 96 19.19 19.74 -20.02
N ALA A 97 18.47 20.85 -20.22
CA ALA A 97 18.60 21.68 -21.41
C ALA A 97 20.02 22.29 -21.56
N LYS A 98 20.64 22.72 -20.46
CA LYS A 98 22.05 23.18 -20.44
C LYS A 98 23.01 22.05 -20.83
N VAL A 99 22.80 20.84 -20.33
CA VAL A 99 23.60 19.67 -20.72
C VAL A 99 23.40 19.35 -22.19
N ALA A 100 22.16 19.29 -22.69
CA ALA A 100 21.88 19.06 -24.11
C ALA A 100 22.61 20.07 -25.01
N ALA A 101 22.55 21.37 -24.67
CA ALA A 101 23.23 22.42 -25.41
C ALA A 101 24.76 22.28 -25.40
N ARG A 102 25.34 21.87 -24.25
CA ARG A 102 26.77 21.62 -24.10
C ARG A 102 27.24 20.42 -24.91
N GLU A 103 26.49 19.37 -24.92
CA GLU A 103 26.82 18.11 -25.63
C GLU A 103 26.39 18.13 -27.12
N GLY A 104 25.75 19.20 -27.59
CA GLY A 104 25.36 19.35 -28.98
C GLY A 104 24.10 18.57 -29.37
N VAL A 105 23.29 18.17 -28.40
CA VAL A 105 21.99 17.54 -28.65
C VAL A 105 20.95 18.63 -29.00
N PRO A 106 20.27 18.54 -30.15
CA PRO A 106 19.19 19.47 -30.47
C PRO A 106 18.02 19.29 -29.47
N ALA A 107 17.80 20.31 -28.65
CA ALA A 107 16.75 20.29 -27.64
C ALA A 107 16.06 21.64 -27.49
N VAL A 108 14.78 21.63 -27.17
CA VAL A 108 13.94 22.78 -26.84
C VAL A 108 13.30 22.62 -25.49
N THR A 109 13.01 23.73 -24.79
CA THR A 109 12.41 23.67 -23.46
C THR A 109 10.92 24.00 -23.51
N LEU A 110 10.07 23.00 -23.20
CA LEU A 110 8.61 23.12 -23.19
C LEU A 110 8.10 22.91 -21.76
N VAL A 111 8.25 23.91 -20.90
CA VAL A 111 7.86 23.86 -19.48
C VAL A 111 6.80 24.93 -19.17
N GLY A 112 6.08 24.76 -18.06
CA GLY A 112 5.05 25.68 -17.62
C GLY A 112 3.79 25.65 -18.48
N SER A 113 3.13 26.81 -18.63
CA SER A 113 1.91 26.93 -19.44
C SER A 113 2.19 26.78 -20.93
N HIS A 114 1.35 26.06 -21.65
CA HIS A 114 1.41 25.95 -23.12
C HIS A 114 1.41 27.33 -23.80
N ALA A 115 0.74 28.33 -23.24
CA ALA A 115 0.70 29.69 -23.79
C ALA A 115 2.06 30.39 -23.69
N SER A 116 2.96 29.97 -22.82
CA SER A 116 4.31 30.51 -22.66
C SER A 116 5.35 29.86 -23.59
N TRP A 117 4.99 28.77 -24.27
CA TRP A 117 5.91 28.07 -25.16
C TRP A 117 6.17 28.89 -26.41
N SER A 118 7.44 29.05 -26.80
CA SER A 118 7.82 29.66 -28.07
C SER A 118 7.21 28.87 -29.23
N ILE A 119 6.67 29.60 -30.22
CA ILE A 119 6.13 28.97 -31.44
C ILE A 119 7.23 28.20 -32.18
N ALA A 120 8.47 28.74 -32.21
CA ALA A 120 9.62 28.10 -32.85
C ALA A 120 10.01 26.78 -32.14
N ASP A 121 10.05 26.79 -30.82
CA ASP A 121 10.40 25.60 -30.05
C ASP A 121 9.33 24.49 -30.18
N ARG A 122 8.05 24.88 -30.15
CA ARG A 122 6.96 23.96 -30.42
C ARG A 122 7.01 23.36 -31.82
N ALA A 123 7.23 24.21 -32.86
CA ALA A 123 7.36 23.72 -34.21
C ALA A 123 8.56 22.77 -34.39
N ALA A 124 9.70 23.07 -33.77
CA ALA A 124 10.88 22.21 -33.80
C ALA A 124 10.61 20.82 -33.15
N TYR A 125 9.87 20.80 -32.05
CA TYR A 125 9.44 19.54 -31.44
C TYR A 125 8.44 18.76 -32.31
N GLU A 126 7.40 19.45 -32.83
CA GLU A 126 6.37 18.85 -33.68
C GLU A 126 6.94 18.28 -34.99
N ALA A 127 7.99 18.94 -35.56
CA ALA A 127 8.72 18.46 -36.71
C ALA A 127 9.75 17.36 -36.41
N ALA A 128 9.94 16.97 -35.16
CA ALA A 128 10.98 16.07 -34.69
C ALA A 128 12.41 16.59 -35.00
N ASP A 129 12.61 17.92 -35.09
CA ASP A 129 13.92 18.53 -35.25
C ASP A 129 14.69 18.69 -33.94
N ALA A 130 13.98 18.68 -32.81
CA ALA A 130 14.57 18.78 -31.47
C ALA A 130 13.84 17.89 -30.43
N VAL A 131 14.59 17.47 -29.40
CA VAL A 131 14.03 16.79 -28.20
C VAL A 131 13.34 17.85 -27.33
N ALA A 132 12.10 17.60 -26.90
CA ALA A 132 11.45 18.46 -25.91
C ALA A 132 11.94 18.13 -24.52
N VAL A 133 12.61 19.01 -23.84
CA VAL A 133 12.88 18.95 -22.40
C VAL A 133 11.69 19.59 -21.69
N THR A 134 11.03 18.82 -20.83
CA THR A 134 9.77 19.21 -20.21
C THR A 134 9.67 18.74 -18.75
N THR A 135 8.48 18.88 -18.13
CA THR A 135 8.25 18.40 -16.76
C THR A 135 7.17 17.32 -16.71
N TYR A 136 7.15 16.52 -15.62
CA TYR A 136 6.08 15.56 -15.35
C TYR A 136 4.70 16.22 -15.40
N ASN A 137 4.56 17.43 -14.84
CA ASN A 137 3.31 18.19 -14.86
C ASN A 137 2.83 18.57 -16.27
N THR A 138 3.74 18.69 -17.24
CA THR A 138 3.38 18.94 -18.65
C THR A 138 2.73 17.72 -19.29
N ILE A 139 3.10 16.53 -18.85
CA ILE A 139 2.55 15.25 -19.32
C ILE A 139 1.29 14.90 -18.51
N PHE A 140 1.42 14.86 -17.19
CA PHE A 140 0.35 14.48 -16.27
C PHE A 140 -0.44 15.70 -15.79
N ASN A 141 -1.40 16.15 -16.60
CA ASN A 141 -2.33 17.22 -16.26
C ASN A 141 -3.68 16.99 -16.93
N SER A 142 -4.68 17.80 -16.57
CA SER A 142 -6.06 17.68 -17.06
C SER A 142 -6.26 17.98 -18.54
N ASN A 143 -5.32 18.64 -19.17
CA ASN A 143 -5.37 19.04 -20.59
C ASN A 143 -3.97 19.05 -21.20
N PRO A 144 -3.31 17.88 -21.35
CA PRO A 144 -1.97 17.81 -21.87
C PRO A 144 -1.91 18.30 -23.31
N ARG A 145 -1.08 19.31 -23.57
CA ARG A 145 -0.93 19.97 -24.86
C ARG A 145 0.32 19.52 -25.62
N LEU A 146 1.16 18.70 -25.02
CA LEU A 146 2.31 18.14 -25.68
C LEU A 146 1.83 17.16 -26.77
N ALA A 147 2.29 17.32 -28.01
CA ALA A 147 2.00 16.34 -29.04
C ALA A 147 2.58 14.97 -28.66
N VAL A 148 1.82 13.89 -28.91
CA VAL A 148 2.21 12.53 -28.50
C VAL A 148 3.60 12.18 -29.05
N PRO A 149 4.56 11.83 -28.17
CA PRO A 149 5.91 11.45 -28.60
C PRO A 149 5.99 9.98 -28.99
N GLU A 150 6.98 9.63 -29.80
CA GLU A 150 7.41 8.24 -30.03
C GLU A 150 8.10 7.67 -28.79
N LEU A 151 8.95 8.50 -28.14
CA LEU A 151 9.66 8.14 -26.93
C LEU A 151 9.45 9.19 -25.83
N LEU A 152 9.07 8.70 -24.63
CA LEU A 152 9.09 9.45 -23.38
C LEU A 152 10.26 8.98 -22.52
N LEU A 153 11.10 9.90 -22.06
CA LEU A 153 12.07 9.63 -21.01
C LEU A 153 11.64 10.34 -19.72
N PHE A 154 11.76 9.66 -18.60
CA PHE A 154 11.50 10.18 -17.27
C PHE A 154 12.79 10.21 -16.46
N ASP A 155 13.32 11.40 -16.22
CA ASP A 155 14.49 11.59 -15.35
C ASP A 155 14.08 11.50 -13.89
N ASP A 156 14.97 10.96 -13.04
CA ASP A 156 14.70 10.72 -11.63
C ASP A 156 13.35 10.01 -11.41
N ALA A 157 13.12 8.92 -12.13
CA ALA A 157 11.84 8.20 -12.18
C ALA A 157 11.37 7.68 -10.81
N HIS A 158 12.27 7.51 -9.84
CA HIS A 158 11.92 7.19 -8.45
C HIS A 158 11.02 8.27 -7.79
N ALA A 159 11.10 9.52 -8.27
CA ALA A 159 10.23 10.61 -7.83
C ALA A 159 8.80 10.53 -8.41
N GLY A 160 8.51 9.55 -9.29
CA GLY A 160 7.19 9.36 -9.91
C GLY A 160 6.05 9.24 -8.91
N GLU A 161 6.24 8.53 -7.78
CA GLU A 161 5.21 8.42 -6.74
C GLU A 161 4.75 9.79 -6.25
N GLN A 162 5.67 10.72 -6.03
CA GLN A 162 5.33 12.08 -5.64
C GLN A 162 4.72 12.86 -6.81
N TYR A 163 5.45 13.01 -7.90
CA TYR A 163 5.07 13.94 -8.98
C TYR A 163 3.93 13.42 -9.87
N VAL A 164 3.81 12.12 -10.10
CA VAL A 164 2.68 11.53 -10.82
C VAL A 164 1.51 11.34 -9.86
N GLY A 165 1.77 10.74 -8.69
CA GLY A 165 0.74 10.45 -7.70
C GLY A 165 -0.02 11.68 -7.21
N GLU A 166 0.66 12.84 -7.05
CA GLU A 166 0.04 14.11 -6.68
C GLU A 166 -0.92 14.67 -7.74
N GLN A 167 -0.70 14.40 -9.05
CA GLN A 167 -1.61 14.87 -10.10
C GLN A 167 -2.96 14.12 -10.05
N TYR A 168 -2.96 12.90 -9.57
CA TYR A 168 -4.15 12.08 -9.39
C TYR A 168 -4.64 12.06 -7.92
N ALA A 169 -4.35 13.13 -7.17
CA ALA A 169 -4.72 13.25 -5.77
C ALA A 169 -5.27 14.64 -5.46
N ILE A 170 -6.30 14.71 -4.63
CA ILE A 170 -6.81 15.97 -4.07
C ILE A 170 -6.51 15.97 -2.59
N GLN A 171 -5.66 16.88 -2.17
CA GLN A 171 -5.38 17.12 -0.76
C GLN A 171 -5.91 18.49 -0.36
N ILE A 172 -6.83 18.51 0.59
CA ILE A 172 -7.35 19.73 1.20
C ILE A 172 -6.74 19.86 2.59
N ARG A 173 -5.80 20.80 2.73
CA ARG A 173 -5.23 21.15 4.04
C ARG A 173 -6.17 22.10 4.75
N ARG A 174 -6.47 21.80 6.02
CA ARG A 174 -7.36 22.64 6.84
C ARG A 174 -6.88 24.10 6.91
N SER A 175 -5.58 24.31 7.06
CA SER A 175 -4.97 25.65 7.09
C SER A 175 -5.06 26.42 5.77
N ALA A 176 -5.21 25.72 4.62
CA ALA A 176 -5.29 26.36 3.31
C ALA A 176 -6.74 26.65 2.88
N ASN A 177 -7.69 25.78 3.26
CA ASN A 177 -9.11 25.96 2.95
C ASN A 177 -9.96 25.22 4.01
N GLU A 178 -10.20 25.88 5.13
CA GLU A 178 -10.94 25.30 6.26
C GLU A 178 -12.39 24.97 5.88
N LYS A 179 -13.02 25.81 5.06
CA LYS A 179 -14.39 25.55 4.61
C LYS A 179 -14.48 24.25 3.82
N ALA A 180 -13.65 24.06 2.82
CA ALA A 180 -13.64 22.84 2.01
C ALA A 180 -13.26 21.61 2.82
N TYR A 181 -12.36 21.75 3.81
CA TYR A 181 -12.03 20.69 4.73
C TYR A 181 -13.26 20.27 5.55
N ASN A 182 -14.00 21.22 6.12
CA ASN A 182 -15.19 20.94 6.92
C ASN A 182 -16.34 20.39 6.07
N ASP A 183 -16.58 20.93 4.87
CA ASP A 183 -17.59 20.42 3.94
C ASP A 183 -17.32 18.94 3.58
N LEU A 184 -16.06 18.59 3.29
CA LEU A 184 -15.67 17.19 3.04
C LEU A 184 -15.76 16.33 4.31
N LEU A 185 -15.37 16.84 5.47
CA LEU A 185 -15.48 16.11 6.73
C LEU A 185 -16.94 15.78 7.05
N ASP A 186 -17.87 16.71 6.79
CA ASP A 186 -19.31 16.47 6.97
C ASP A 186 -19.85 15.40 6.01
N VAL A 187 -19.36 15.36 4.78
CA VAL A 187 -19.70 14.30 3.82
C VAL A 187 -19.16 12.93 4.29
N LEU A 188 -17.96 12.90 4.87
CA LEU A 188 -17.31 11.65 5.32
C LEU A 188 -17.76 11.21 6.73
N ALA A 189 -18.39 12.11 7.49
CA ALA A 189 -18.81 11.89 8.88
C ALA A 189 -19.64 10.61 9.12
N PRO A 190 -20.57 10.19 8.23
CA PRO A 190 -21.33 8.95 8.46
C PRO A 190 -20.48 7.68 8.50
N ALA A 191 -19.25 7.72 7.95
CA ALA A 191 -18.32 6.59 7.95
C ALA A 191 -17.24 6.69 9.05
N ILE A 192 -17.32 7.68 9.93
CA ILE A 192 -16.35 7.90 11.02
C ILE A 192 -17.09 7.80 12.35
N ASP A 193 -16.56 6.96 13.25
CA ASP A 193 -17.13 6.82 14.61
C ASP A 193 -17.22 8.14 15.37
N GLY A 194 -18.18 8.23 16.30
CA GLY A 194 -18.52 9.45 17.02
C GLY A 194 -17.36 10.15 17.74
N ILE A 195 -16.53 9.39 18.51
CA ILE A 195 -15.39 9.96 19.26
C ILE A 195 -14.29 10.49 18.32
N PRO A 196 -13.79 9.70 17.34
CA PRO A 196 -12.86 10.20 16.33
C PRO A 196 -13.39 11.40 15.54
N LEU A 197 -14.67 11.40 15.14
CA LEU A 197 -15.28 12.53 14.44
C LEU A 197 -15.29 13.78 15.28
N GLN A 198 -15.66 13.65 16.58
CA GLN A 198 -15.67 14.78 17.50
C GLN A 198 -14.27 15.39 17.65
N ARG A 199 -13.22 14.55 17.78
CA ARG A 199 -11.83 15.00 17.81
C ARG A 199 -11.41 15.73 16.53
N LEU A 200 -11.83 15.25 15.35
CA LEU A 200 -11.54 15.93 14.08
C LEU A 200 -12.21 17.30 13.98
N ARG A 201 -13.31 17.53 14.71
CA ARG A 201 -14.03 18.81 14.80
C ARG A 201 -13.53 19.71 15.94
N ASP A 202 -12.68 19.22 16.83
CA ASP A 202 -12.19 19.96 18.00
C ASP A 202 -11.37 21.20 17.57
N TYR A 203 -11.46 22.28 18.37
CA TYR A 203 -10.72 23.52 18.13
C TYR A 203 -9.35 23.54 18.83
N THR A 204 -9.09 22.63 19.74
CA THR A 204 -7.83 22.50 20.49
C THR A 204 -7.20 21.12 20.27
N PRO A 205 -6.58 20.89 19.09
CA PRO A 205 -6.08 19.57 18.77
C PRO A 205 -4.83 19.20 19.57
N ASP A 206 -4.79 17.96 20.01
CA ASP A 206 -3.56 17.29 20.44
C ASP A 206 -2.61 17.09 19.26
N PRO A 207 -1.27 17.27 19.42
CA PRO A 207 -0.28 17.02 18.37
C PRO A 207 -0.39 15.64 17.71
N GLY A 208 -0.83 14.61 18.44
CA GLY A 208 -1.06 13.26 17.90
C GLY A 208 -2.13 13.22 16.82
N MET A 209 -3.12 14.11 16.85
CA MET A 209 -4.20 14.16 15.86
C MET A 209 -3.73 14.59 14.47
N TYR A 210 -2.67 15.38 14.37
CA TYR A 210 -2.04 15.73 13.10
C TYR A 210 -1.25 14.56 12.50
N ARG A 211 -0.80 13.63 13.34
CA ARG A 211 -0.01 12.47 12.95
C ARG A 211 -0.85 11.23 12.63
N SER A 212 -2.10 11.17 13.08
CA SER A 212 -3.01 10.07 12.76
C SER A 212 -3.58 10.21 11.34
N ALA A 213 -3.83 9.10 10.68
CA ALA A 213 -4.58 9.05 9.42
C ALA A 213 -5.63 7.94 9.51
N ARG A 214 -6.88 8.23 9.09
CA ARG A 214 -7.99 7.28 9.04
C ARG A 214 -8.39 7.05 7.60
N LEU A 215 -8.75 5.81 7.27
CA LEU A 215 -9.29 5.46 5.97
C LEU A 215 -10.82 5.56 5.99
N VAL A 216 -11.39 6.17 4.97
CA VAL A 216 -12.79 6.06 4.59
C VAL A 216 -12.85 5.54 3.16
N VAL A 217 -13.73 4.57 2.90
CA VAL A 217 -13.95 3.99 1.57
C VAL A 217 -15.30 4.49 1.04
N PRO A 218 -15.34 5.56 0.22
CA PRO A 218 -16.58 6.21 -0.22
C PRO A 218 -17.52 5.27 -0.97
N LEU A 219 -16.99 4.34 -1.75
CA LEU A 219 -17.76 3.34 -2.51
C LEU A 219 -18.76 2.56 -1.66
N ARG A 220 -18.47 2.39 -0.36
CA ARG A 220 -19.35 1.69 0.59
C ARG A 220 -20.67 2.42 0.87
N GLN A 221 -20.76 3.69 0.48
CA GLN A 221 -21.93 4.55 0.64
C GLN A 221 -22.15 5.34 -0.66
N PRO A 222 -22.99 4.89 -1.60
CA PRO A 222 -23.16 5.51 -2.92
C PRO A 222 -23.49 7.01 -2.85
N GLU A 223 -24.30 7.45 -1.87
CA GLU A 223 -24.60 8.86 -1.66
C GLU A 223 -23.35 9.69 -1.26
N MET A 224 -22.37 9.06 -0.60
CA MET A 224 -21.12 9.73 -0.23
C MET A 224 -20.28 10.06 -1.46
N VAL A 225 -20.23 9.15 -2.44
CA VAL A 225 -19.53 9.38 -3.72
C VAL A 225 -20.08 10.60 -4.43
N SER A 226 -21.41 10.71 -4.56
CA SER A 226 -22.06 11.86 -5.22
C SER A 226 -21.89 13.17 -4.45
N LYS A 227 -21.90 13.12 -3.12
CA LYS A 227 -21.65 14.30 -2.26
C LYS A 227 -20.19 14.77 -2.34
N ILE A 228 -19.22 13.85 -2.35
CA ILE A 228 -17.79 14.16 -2.58
C ILE A 228 -17.65 14.85 -3.94
N ASP A 229 -18.21 14.27 -5.01
CA ASP A 229 -18.18 14.85 -6.35
C ASP A 229 -18.71 16.30 -6.35
N SER A 230 -19.84 16.54 -5.68
CA SER A 230 -20.45 17.86 -5.58
C SER A 230 -19.57 18.89 -4.85
N VAL A 231 -18.88 18.48 -3.77
CA VAL A 231 -17.97 19.38 -3.05
C VAL A 231 -16.72 19.68 -3.88
N LEU A 232 -16.11 18.65 -4.48
CA LEU A 232 -14.88 18.79 -5.26
C LEU A 232 -15.09 19.62 -6.52
N ALA A 233 -16.25 19.52 -7.17
CA ALA A 233 -16.61 20.29 -8.36
C ALA A 233 -16.65 21.81 -8.12
N GLN A 234 -16.84 22.25 -6.87
CA GLN A 234 -16.92 23.66 -6.49
C GLN A 234 -15.57 24.26 -6.06
N LEU A 235 -14.51 23.45 -6.00
CA LEU A 235 -13.22 23.92 -5.54
C LEU A 235 -12.56 24.82 -6.59
N PRO A 236 -11.89 25.93 -6.14
CA PRO A 236 -11.12 26.79 -7.06
C PRO A 236 -9.82 26.12 -7.54
N ALA A 237 -9.14 26.76 -8.48
CA ALA A 237 -7.78 26.35 -8.85
C ALA A 237 -6.82 26.44 -7.64
N PRO A 238 -5.86 25.56 -7.48
CA PRO A 238 -5.47 24.49 -8.42
C PRO A 238 -6.27 23.17 -8.26
N TRP A 239 -7.13 23.03 -7.25
CA TRP A 239 -7.86 21.78 -6.96
C TRP A 239 -8.79 21.36 -8.11
N THR A 240 -9.41 22.31 -8.82
CA THR A 240 -10.25 22.02 -10.00
C THR A 240 -9.51 21.20 -11.06
N TYR A 241 -8.22 21.48 -11.29
CA TYR A 241 -7.42 20.73 -12.28
C TYR A 241 -7.16 19.28 -11.80
N ARG A 242 -6.83 19.10 -10.54
CA ARG A 242 -6.63 17.77 -9.95
C ARG A 242 -7.92 16.97 -9.86
N TYR A 243 -9.04 17.64 -9.54
CA TYR A 243 -10.36 17.01 -9.57
C TYR A 243 -10.70 16.45 -10.95
N SER A 244 -10.43 17.18 -12.02
CA SER A 244 -10.67 16.70 -13.39
C SER A 244 -9.83 15.47 -13.76
N MET A 245 -8.68 15.23 -13.10
CA MET A 245 -7.85 14.04 -13.30
C MET A 245 -8.44 12.76 -12.67
N ILE A 246 -9.24 12.90 -11.61
CA ILE A 246 -9.80 11.76 -10.86
C ILE A 246 -11.32 11.69 -10.91
N ARG A 247 -12.00 12.64 -11.54
CA ARG A 247 -13.46 12.77 -11.55
C ARG A 247 -14.16 11.45 -11.88
N ASP A 248 -13.77 10.82 -12.99
CA ASP A 248 -14.38 9.59 -13.46
C ASP A 248 -13.97 8.35 -12.64
N ALA A 249 -13.00 8.50 -11.73
CA ALA A 249 -12.47 7.46 -10.87
C ALA A 249 -12.83 7.66 -9.38
N ILE A 250 -13.62 8.69 -9.02
CA ILE A 250 -14.01 8.96 -7.63
C ILE A 250 -14.60 7.73 -6.94
N PRO A 251 -15.46 6.91 -7.57
CA PRO A 251 -15.96 5.69 -6.92
C PRO A 251 -14.87 4.74 -6.46
N SER A 252 -13.76 4.66 -7.18
CA SER A 252 -12.61 3.83 -6.79
C SER A 252 -11.62 4.54 -5.86
N CYS A 253 -11.74 5.85 -5.65
CA CYS A 253 -10.84 6.59 -4.75
C CYS A 253 -11.05 6.21 -3.28
N LEU A 254 -9.97 6.33 -2.53
CA LEU A 254 -9.95 6.23 -1.08
C LEU A 254 -9.79 7.62 -0.46
N ALA A 255 -10.47 7.88 0.66
CA ALA A 255 -10.32 9.10 1.42
C ALA A 255 -9.53 8.83 2.71
N TYR A 256 -8.46 9.57 2.91
CA TYR A 256 -7.64 9.52 4.11
C TYR A 256 -7.84 10.80 4.89
N VAL A 257 -8.26 10.68 6.16
CA VAL A 257 -8.65 11.80 7.00
C VAL A 257 -7.71 11.95 8.18
N SER A 258 -7.18 13.16 8.36
CA SER A 258 -6.40 13.60 9.52
C SER A 258 -6.93 14.96 9.97
N TYR A 259 -6.62 15.38 11.18
CA TYR A 259 -7.02 16.73 11.67
C TYR A 259 -6.51 17.85 10.74
N GLY A 260 -5.30 17.72 10.20
CA GLY A 260 -4.69 18.75 9.38
C GLY A 260 -5.05 18.71 7.89
N ALA A 261 -5.57 17.60 7.39
CA ALA A 261 -5.86 17.45 5.96
C ALA A 261 -6.79 16.27 5.66
N ILE A 262 -7.46 16.35 4.51
CA ILE A 262 -8.17 15.24 3.87
C ILE A 262 -7.49 15.00 2.51
N LEU A 263 -7.15 13.74 2.21
CA LEU A 263 -6.56 13.30 0.95
C LEU A 263 -7.51 12.32 0.28
N ILE A 264 -7.90 12.60 -0.97
CA ILE A 264 -8.72 11.72 -1.81
C ILE A 264 -7.92 11.35 -3.05
N ARG A 265 -7.70 10.05 -3.25
CA ARG A 265 -6.94 9.52 -4.39
C ARG A 265 -7.22 8.04 -4.64
N PRO A 266 -7.03 7.52 -5.88
CA PRO A 266 -6.89 6.09 -6.11
C PRO A 266 -5.58 5.58 -5.48
N GLY A 267 -5.49 4.30 -5.19
CA GLY A 267 -4.26 3.71 -4.62
C GLY A 267 -3.10 3.69 -5.60
N ILE A 268 -3.39 3.50 -6.89
CA ILE A 268 -2.44 3.59 -8.01
C ILE A 268 -2.97 4.60 -9.02
N PRO A 269 -2.13 5.51 -9.57
CA PRO A 269 -2.56 6.52 -10.53
C PRO A 269 -3.11 5.90 -11.82
N PRO A 270 -4.29 6.31 -12.32
CA PRO A 270 -4.89 5.80 -13.54
C PRO A 270 -4.26 6.44 -14.80
N THR A 271 -2.96 6.28 -14.97
CA THR A 271 -2.18 6.90 -16.08
C THR A 271 -2.57 6.38 -17.45
N SER A 272 -3.22 5.22 -17.53
CA SER A 272 -3.79 4.66 -18.77
C SER A 272 -4.80 5.59 -19.46
N LYS A 273 -5.39 6.54 -18.71
CA LYS A 273 -6.29 7.55 -19.25
C LYS A 273 -5.57 8.77 -19.86
N ASN A 274 -4.25 8.90 -19.70
CA ASN A 274 -3.48 10.01 -20.23
C ASN A 274 -2.96 9.68 -21.64
N PRO A 275 -3.42 10.38 -22.71
CA PRO A 275 -3.07 10.02 -24.08
C PRO A 275 -1.59 10.25 -24.41
N VAL A 276 -0.95 11.29 -23.86
CA VAL A 276 0.47 11.56 -24.09
C VAL A 276 1.34 10.46 -23.54
N PHE A 277 0.99 9.95 -22.35
CA PHE A 277 1.72 8.86 -21.70
C PHE A 277 1.41 7.49 -22.34
N THR A 278 0.14 7.21 -22.61
CA THR A 278 -0.31 5.89 -23.07
C THR A 278 0.06 5.59 -24.51
N HIS A 279 -0.04 6.61 -25.39
CA HIS A 279 0.20 6.42 -26.83
C HIS A 279 1.68 6.58 -27.22
N ALA A 280 2.58 6.94 -26.30
CA ALA A 280 4.01 6.85 -26.58
C ALA A 280 4.39 5.39 -26.90
N ALA A 281 5.15 5.17 -27.97
CA ALA A 281 5.55 3.83 -28.36
C ALA A 281 6.51 3.21 -27.33
N GLN A 282 7.39 4.02 -26.72
CA GLN A 282 8.30 3.60 -25.68
C GLN A 282 8.38 4.64 -24.55
N ARG A 283 8.49 4.15 -23.31
CA ARG A 283 8.76 4.93 -22.10
C ARG A 283 10.04 4.42 -21.46
N ILE A 284 10.98 5.32 -21.18
CA ILE A 284 12.24 5.00 -20.50
C ILE A 284 12.27 5.73 -19.16
N TYR A 285 12.51 4.99 -18.09
CA TYR A 285 12.59 5.46 -16.72
C TYR A 285 14.05 5.47 -16.26
N LEU A 286 14.62 6.65 -16.07
CA LEU A 286 16.00 6.81 -15.61
C LEU A 286 15.99 7.03 -14.11
N SER A 287 16.70 6.20 -13.36
CA SER A 287 16.80 6.36 -11.91
C SER A 287 18.11 5.78 -11.38
N ALA A 288 18.52 6.29 -10.21
CA ALA A 288 19.60 5.70 -9.44
C ALA A 288 19.15 4.51 -8.60
N THR A 289 17.86 4.43 -8.34
CA THR A 289 17.21 3.37 -7.57
C THR A 289 15.92 3.00 -8.28
N LEU A 290 15.87 1.81 -8.84
CA LEU A 290 14.69 1.34 -9.56
C LEU A 290 13.68 0.65 -8.66
N GLY A 291 14.12 0.23 -7.47
CA GLY A 291 13.34 -0.64 -6.61
C GLY A 291 13.14 -2.04 -7.21
N SER A 292 13.14 -3.06 -6.35
CA SER A 292 12.96 -4.46 -6.76
C SER A 292 11.56 -4.99 -6.44
N GLY A 293 10.72 -4.21 -5.77
CA GLY A 293 9.38 -4.59 -5.30
C GLY A 293 8.22 -4.05 -6.15
N GLY A 294 8.47 -3.50 -7.34
CA GLY A 294 7.43 -2.98 -8.22
C GLY A 294 7.05 -1.51 -7.95
N GLU A 295 7.94 -0.73 -7.37
CA GLU A 295 7.70 0.66 -6.99
C GLU A 295 7.43 1.55 -8.21
N LEU A 296 8.17 1.38 -9.30
CA LEU A 296 7.96 2.12 -10.55
C LEU A 296 6.61 1.77 -11.17
N GLU A 297 6.25 0.49 -11.18
CA GLU A 297 4.98 0.02 -11.70
C GLU A 297 3.80 0.69 -10.97
N ARG A 298 3.85 0.75 -9.63
CA ARG A 298 2.84 1.44 -8.81
C ARG A 298 2.84 2.94 -9.07
N ALA A 299 4.02 3.58 -9.15
CA ALA A 299 4.15 5.02 -9.34
C ALA A 299 3.60 5.50 -10.69
N PHE A 300 3.84 4.73 -11.74
CA PHE A 300 3.42 5.07 -13.10
C PHE A 300 2.18 4.32 -13.60
N GLY A 301 1.56 3.48 -12.77
CA GLY A 301 0.38 2.71 -13.17
C GLY A 301 0.65 1.77 -14.35
N ARG A 302 1.85 1.16 -14.41
CA ARG A 302 2.23 0.21 -15.47
C ARG A 302 2.33 -1.21 -14.91
N PRO A 303 1.70 -2.22 -15.54
CA PRO A 303 1.67 -3.57 -15.00
C PRO A 303 3.03 -4.29 -15.08
N ALA A 304 3.92 -3.86 -15.96
CA ALA A 304 5.25 -4.40 -16.10
C ALA A 304 6.22 -3.36 -16.68
N ILE A 305 7.42 -3.28 -16.12
CA ILE A 305 8.52 -2.43 -16.59
C ILE A 305 9.78 -3.29 -16.62
N THR A 306 10.41 -3.43 -17.81
CA THR A 306 11.69 -4.16 -17.96
C THR A 306 12.81 -3.37 -17.29
N ARG A 307 13.63 -4.00 -16.46
CA ARG A 307 14.76 -3.36 -15.77
C ARG A 307 16.10 -3.76 -16.41
N VAL A 308 16.92 -2.76 -16.68
CA VAL A 308 18.29 -2.96 -17.18
C VAL A 308 19.26 -2.33 -16.18
N ALA A 309 19.95 -3.18 -15.44
CA ALA A 309 21.03 -2.78 -14.56
C ALA A 309 22.37 -2.75 -15.32
N LEU A 310 23.34 -2.08 -14.74
CA LEU A 310 24.71 -2.11 -15.24
C LEU A 310 25.26 -3.56 -15.18
N PRO A 311 26.10 -3.98 -16.13
CA PRO A 311 26.75 -5.29 -16.05
C PRO A 311 27.61 -5.39 -14.78
N ASP A 312 27.62 -6.57 -14.14
CA ASP A 312 28.45 -6.85 -12.94
C ASP A 312 29.95 -6.63 -13.15
N THR A 313 30.40 -6.71 -14.42
CA THR A 313 31.78 -6.45 -14.85
C THR A 313 32.13 -4.97 -14.96
N SER A 314 31.15 -4.06 -14.92
CA SER A 314 31.40 -2.62 -14.97
C SER A 314 31.90 -2.15 -13.63
N PRO A 315 33.00 -1.36 -13.57
CA PRO A 315 33.42 -0.77 -12.31
C PRO A 315 32.30 0.11 -11.76
N THR A 316 31.93 -0.12 -10.50
CA THR A 316 30.90 0.69 -9.82
C THR A 316 31.36 2.14 -9.76
N PRO A 317 30.64 3.08 -10.37
CA PRO A 317 31.04 4.48 -10.37
C PRO A 317 30.97 5.04 -8.95
N ARG A 318 31.99 5.78 -8.51
CA ARG A 318 31.99 6.46 -7.22
C ARG A 318 31.17 7.76 -7.30
N SER A 319 30.28 7.97 -6.33
CA SER A 319 29.44 9.17 -6.23
C SER A 319 29.99 10.27 -5.31
N GLY A 320 31.28 10.20 -4.99
CA GLY A 320 31.93 11.02 -3.98
C GLY A 320 32.01 10.32 -2.62
N ARG A 321 32.71 10.94 -1.67
CA ARG A 321 32.94 10.39 -0.34
C ARG A 321 32.01 11.06 0.71
N ARG A 322 31.35 10.26 1.56
CA ARG A 322 30.56 10.73 2.68
C ARG A 322 31.16 10.29 4.00
N PHE A 323 31.19 11.18 4.98
CA PHE A 323 31.50 10.85 6.35
C PHE A 323 30.30 11.02 7.25
N PHE A 324 29.78 9.90 7.76
CA PHE A 324 28.60 9.88 8.61
C PHE A 324 28.96 10.19 10.05
N VAL A 325 28.18 11.05 10.66
CA VAL A 325 28.22 11.39 12.09
C VAL A 325 26.88 11.04 12.71
N PHE A 326 26.89 10.25 13.78
CA PHE A 326 25.71 9.81 14.53
C PHE A 326 25.77 10.36 15.96
N PRO A 327 25.28 11.59 16.22
CA PRO A 327 25.35 12.20 17.56
C PRO A 327 24.68 11.37 18.65
N GLU A 328 23.61 10.62 18.33
CA GLU A 328 22.91 9.76 19.29
C GLU A 328 23.72 8.53 19.73
N LEU A 329 24.81 8.17 19.05
CA LEU A 329 25.70 7.07 19.43
C LEU A 329 26.93 7.55 20.23
N ALA A 330 27.17 8.86 20.23
CA ALA A 330 28.36 9.46 20.88
C ALA A 330 28.18 9.59 22.40
N GLU A 331 29.28 9.68 23.12
CA GLU A 331 29.29 10.01 24.56
C GLU A 331 29.16 11.52 24.78
N VAL A 332 27.97 12.05 24.39
CA VAL A 332 27.68 13.49 24.54
C VAL A 332 26.34 13.68 25.28
N THR A 333 26.24 14.74 26.05
CA THR A 333 24.99 15.11 26.76
C THR A 333 24.05 15.93 25.88
N ASP A 334 24.57 16.59 24.86
CA ASP A 334 23.82 17.44 23.94
C ASP A 334 24.19 17.11 22.47
N THR A 335 23.35 16.30 21.83
CA THR A 335 23.50 15.88 20.44
C THR A 335 23.34 17.05 19.46
N GLN A 336 22.48 18.02 19.79
CA GLN A 336 22.29 19.21 18.97
C GLN A 336 23.51 20.14 19.00
N GLN A 337 24.15 20.29 20.17
CA GLN A 337 25.36 21.09 20.27
C GLN A 337 26.52 20.49 19.48
N LEU A 338 26.66 19.15 19.48
CA LEU A 338 27.65 18.48 18.63
C LEU A 338 27.34 18.75 17.14
N ALA A 339 26.12 18.54 16.70
CA ALA A 339 25.72 18.81 15.32
C ALA A 339 25.94 20.28 14.92
N ARG A 340 25.61 21.22 15.79
CA ARG A 340 25.88 22.66 15.60
C ARG A 340 27.36 22.95 15.43
N SER A 341 28.24 22.28 16.20
CA SER A 341 29.67 22.43 16.08
C SER A 341 30.21 21.90 14.75
N VAL A 342 29.69 20.78 14.27
CA VAL A 342 30.05 20.24 12.94
C VAL A 342 29.60 21.20 11.83
N VAL A 343 28.40 21.76 11.90
CA VAL A 343 27.90 22.74 10.94
C VAL A 343 28.74 24.01 10.96
N ALA A 344 29.16 24.46 12.15
CA ALA A 344 30.03 25.63 12.29
C ALA A 344 31.40 25.43 11.62
N ALA A 345 31.97 24.23 11.70
CA ALA A 345 33.23 23.90 11.06
C ALA A 345 33.16 23.94 9.51
N ALA A 346 31.99 23.68 8.93
CA ALA A 346 31.81 23.65 7.49
C ALA A 346 31.20 24.94 6.90
N GLY A 347 30.65 25.84 7.73
CA GLY A 347 30.07 27.12 7.30
C GLY A 347 28.64 27.04 6.73
N LYS A 348 28.25 25.96 6.07
CA LYS A 348 26.92 25.76 5.47
C LYS A 348 26.35 24.37 5.76
N ALA A 349 25.04 24.26 5.89
CA ALA A 349 24.35 22.98 5.98
C ALA A 349 22.99 22.97 5.28
N LEU A 350 22.67 21.83 4.65
CA LEU A 350 21.35 21.51 4.16
C LEU A 350 20.67 20.57 5.15
N VAL A 351 19.56 20.99 5.74
CA VAL A 351 18.73 20.17 6.64
C VAL A 351 17.56 19.60 5.88
N LEU A 352 17.43 18.27 5.88
CA LEU A 352 16.31 17.53 5.30
C LEU A 352 15.54 16.83 6.45
N ALA A 353 14.24 17.07 6.50
CA ALA A 353 13.35 16.47 7.50
C ALA A 353 11.99 16.08 6.89
N PRO A 354 11.20 15.20 7.54
CA PRO A 354 9.91 14.77 7.01
C PRO A 354 8.85 15.88 6.91
N ASP A 355 8.94 16.90 7.76
CA ASP A 355 7.98 18.01 7.78
C ASP A 355 8.65 19.38 7.94
N THR A 356 7.94 20.43 7.49
CA THR A 356 8.45 21.81 7.46
C THR A 356 8.80 22.33 8.84
N ARG A 357 8.03 21.99 9.87
CA ARG A 357 8.26 22.46 11.25
C ARG A 357 9.59 21.91 11.77
N THR A 358 9.79 20.60 11.62
CA THR A 358 11.04 19.94 12.01
C THR A 358 12.22 20.49 11.22
N ALA A 359 12.09 20.65 9.88
CA ALA A 359 13.16 21.17 9.04
C ALA A 359 13.61 22.57 9.47
N ILE A 360 12.67 23.49 9.64
CA ILE A 360 12.96 24.88 10.03
C ILE A 360 13.43 25.00 11.48
N SER A 361 12.82 24.25 12.41
CA SER A 361 13.29 24.22 13.81
C SER A 361 14.73 23.75 13.87
N THR A 362 15.07 22.63 13.23
CA THR A 362 16.43 22.09 13.19
C THR A 362 17.40 23.08 12.55
N ALA A 363 17.02 23.72 11.43
CA ALA A 363 17.87 24.71 10.79
C ALA A 363 18.18 25.91 11.72
N ASN A 364 17.17 26.38 12.47
CA ASN A 364 17.39 27.45 13.47
C ASN A 364 18.30 26.99 14.62
N ASP A 365 18.13 25.76 15.10
CA ASP A 365 18.92 25.20 16.20
C ASP A 365 20.39 25.00 15.81
N LEU A 366 20.67 24.72 14.53
CA LEU A 366 22.01 24.47 14.02
C LEU A 366 22.73 25.75 13.53
N ALA A 367 22.01 26.79 13.19
CA ALA A 367 22.57 28.06 12.73
C ALA A 367 23.37 28.73 13.85
N GLN A 368 24.54 29.28 13.49
CA GLN A 368 25.30 30.15 14.40
C GLN A 368 24.64 31.54 14.51
N PRO A 369 24.87 32.28 15.60
CA PRO A 369 24.34 33.64 15.71
C PRO A 369 24.68 34.51 14.48
N GLY A 370 23.67 35.09 13.85
CA GLY A 370 23.84 35.92 12.66
C GLY A 370 23.88 35.19 11.31
N TRP A 371 23.83 33.87 11.31
CA TRP A 371 23.68 33.11 10.04
C TRP A 371 22.26 33.14 9.52
N PRO A 372 22.05 33.39 8.21
CA PRO A 372 20.72 33.27 7.63
C PRO A 372 20.22 31.82 7.66
N VAL A 373 18.94 31.68 8.01
CA VAL A 373 18.20 30.42 7.91
C VAL A 373 17.21 30.56 6.75
N LEU A 374 17.35 29.68 5.77
CA LEU A 374 16.55 29.68 4.54
C LEU A 374 15.51 28.52 4.61
N GLY A 375 14.36 28.78 4.01
CA GLY A 375 13.31 27.79 3.83
C GLY A 375 12.94 27.63 2.36
N ILE A 376 11.86 26.87 2.10
CA ILE A 376 11.43 26.56 0.74
C ILE A 376 11.17 27.82 -0.12
N ASN A 377 10.58 28.86 0.47
CA ASN A 377 10.26 30.11 -0.25
C ASN A 377 11.51 30.85 -0.74
N ASP A 378 12.63 30.72 -0.04
CA ASP A 378 13.87 31.39 -0.35
C ASP A 378 14.67 30.71 -1.47
N VAL A 379 14.35 29.41 -1.73
CA VAL A 379 15.04 28.56 -2.71
C VAL A 379 14.12 27.99 -3.78
N GLU A 380 12.89 28.49 -3.88
CA GLU A 380 11.91 28.01 -4.86
C GLU A 380 12.38 28.24 -6.30
N GLY A 381 13.14 29.31 -6.55
CA GLY A 381 13.74 29.63 -7.84
C GLY A 381 15.05 28.90 -8.15
N GLY A 382 15.65 28.24 -7.15
CA GLY A 382 16.95 27.56 -7.25
C GLY A 382 17.79 27.71 -6.00
N MET A 383 18.90 26.97 -5.93
CA MET A 383 19.82 26.97 -4.79
C MET A 383 20.95 28.00 -4.92
N GLU A 384 20.97 28.79 -6.01
CA GLU A 384 22.06 29.75 -6.31
C GLU A 384 22.24 30.79 -5.21
N HIS A 385 21.12 31.24 -4.60
CA HIS A 385 21.17 32.19 -3.49
C HIS A 385 21.85 31.56 -2.25
N PHE A 386 21.47 30.33 -1.90
CA PHE A 386 22.09 29.60 -0.79
C PHE A 386 23.59 29.31 -1.07
N ALA A 387 23.89 28.83 -2.28
CA ALA A 387 25.27 28.54 -2.68
C ALA A 387 26.21 29.77 -2.61
N ALA A 388 25.71 30.96 -2.93
CA ALA A 388 26.46 32.22 -2.92
C ALA A 388 26.76 32.74 -1.47
N LEU A 389 26.04 32.30 -0.45
CA LEU A 389 26.27 32.71 0.92
C LEU A 389 27.50 32.01 1.49
N PRO A 390 28.35 32.74 2.26
CA PRO A 390 29.52 32.13 2.90
C PRO A 390 29.11 31.22 4.05
N ASN A 391 28.07 31.61 4.77
CA ASN A 391 27.52 30.87 5.91
C ASN A 391 26.01 30.91 5.87
N ALA A 392 25.33 29.74 5.96
CA ALA A 392 23.86 29.65 6.00
C ALA A 392 23.42 28.23 6.38
N VAL A 393 22.20 28.11 6.90
CA VAL A 393 21.52 26.83 7.04
C VAL A 393 20.22 26.86 6.26
N CYS A 394 20.00 25.85 5.40
CA CYS A 394 18.77 25.72 4.61
C CYS A 394 17.96 24.54 5.11
N GLY A 395 16.71 24.76 5.57
CA GLY A 395 15.82 23.72 6.07
C GLY A 395 14.70 23.41 5.09
N LEU A 396 14.64 22.16 4.59
CA LEU A 396 13.67 21.70 3.59
C LEU A 396 12.94 20.45 4.05
N ALA A 397 11.63 20.42 3.87
CA ALA A 397 10.79 19.28 4.18
C ALA A 397 10.53 18.41 2.96
N ALA A 398 10.67 17.08 3.10
CA ALA A 398 10.36 16.08 2.08
C ALA A 398 10.98 16.38 0.68
N ARG A 399 12.08 17.14 0.65
CA ARG A 399 12.82 17.51 -0.55
C ARG A 399 14.10 16.67 -0.69
N TYR A 400 13.92 15.35 -0.68
CA TYR A 400 15.04 14.43 -0.86
C TYR A 400 15.52 14.36 -2.32
N ASP A 401 14.75 14.91 -3.27
CA ASP A 401 15.00 14.90 -4.71
C ASP A 401 15.17 16.31 -5.29
N GLY A 402 15.83 16.39 -6.43
CA GLY A 402 15.83 17.60 -7.26
C GLY A 402 16.73 18.77 -6.80
N LEU A 403 17.60 18.56 -5.82
CA LEU A 403 18.55 19.57 -5.31
C LEU A 403 19.98 19.09 -5.56
N ASP A 404 20.84 20.00 -5.98
CA ASP A 404 22.27 19.75 -6.18
C ASP A 404 23.09 20.87 -5.55
N LEU A 405 23.99 20.49 -4.65
CA LEU A 405 24.89 21.39 -3.95
C LEU A 405 26.32 20.80 -3.94
N PRO A 406 26.97 20.66 -5.11
CA PRO A 406 28.28 20.03 -5.21
C PRO A 406 29.40 20.94 -4.65
N GLY A 407 30.42 20.32 -4.13
CA GLY A 407 31.64 21.02 -3.73
C GLY A 407 31.38 22.04 -2.62
N ASP A 408 31.90 23.25 -2.81
CA ASP A 408 31.82 24.32 -1.81
C ASP A 408 30.45 24.99 -1.70
N ASP A 409 29.48 24.58 -2.54
CA ASP A 409 28.10 25.01 -2.39
C ASP A 409 27.51 24.55 -1.07
N CYS A 410 27.79 23.28 -0.64
CA CYS A 410 27.47 22.80 0.69
C CYS A 410 28.23 21.50 1.02
N ARG A 411 28.94 21.47 2.17
CA ARG A 411 29.72 20.32 2.62
C ARG A 411 29.03 19.52 3.73
N VAL A 412 27.84 19.92 4.18
CA VAL A 412 27.12 19.22 5.25
C VAL A 412 25.66 18.99 4.86
N VAL A 413 25.23 17.74 4.95
CA VAL A 413 23.82 17.36 4.93
C VAL A 413 23.41 16.88 6.32
N VAL A 414 22.30 17.37 6.83
CA VAL A 414 21.68 16.92 8.07
C VAL A 414 20.37 16.22 7.73
N LEU A 415 20.28 14.94 8.07
CA LEU A 415 19.01 14.21 8.01
C LEU A 415 18.43 14.19 9.43
N ASN A 416 17.25 14.77 9.64
CA ASN A 416 16.61 14.76 10.94
C ASN A 416 15.24 14.06 10.88
N GLY A 417 15.16 12.88 11.52
CA GLY A 417 13.99 12.02 11.54
C GLY A 417 13.88 11.11 10.31
N LYS A 418 13.22 9.98 10.51
CA LYS A 418 13.05 8.97 9.48
C LYS A 418 12.07 9.44 8.40
N PRO A 419 12.44 9.42 7.11
CA PRO A 419 11.56 9.85 6.01
C PRO A 419 10.53 8.78 5.63
N ASP A 420 9.71 8.33 6.58
CA ASP A 420 8.84 7.17 6.44
C ASP A 420 7.46 7.48 5.85
N THR A 421 6.99 8.75 5.94
CA THR A 421 5.67 9.12 5.44
C THR A 421 5.68 10.50 4.79
N ASP A 422 5.26 10.55 3.52
CA ASP A 422 5.15 11.79 2.75
C ASP A 422 3.70 12.33 2.72
N ASN A 423 2.73 11.42 2.65
CA ASN A 423 1.31 11.76 2.56
C ASN A 423 0.44 10.92 3.52
N LEU A 424 -0.86 11.25 3.60
CA LEU A 424 -1.80 10.55 4.51
C LEU A 424 -2.00 9.07 4.14
N GLN A 425 -1.87 8.67 2.89
CA GLN A 425 -1.95 7.27 2.47
C GLN A 425 -0.76 6.48 3.02
N GLU A 426 0.47 6.96 2.83
CA GLU A 426 1.68 6.31 3.38
C GLU A 426 1.60 6.22 4.90
N ARG A 427 1.11 7.29 5.54
CA ARG A 427 0.92 7.33 6.99
C ARG A 427 -0.06 6.25 7.44
N PHE A 428 -1.21 6.14 6.79
CA PHE A 428 -2.18 5.09 7.10
C PHE A 428 -1.61 3.69 6.87
N LEU A 429 -0.95 3.46 5.74
CA LEU A 429 -0.32 2.17 5.42
C LEU A 429 0.78 1.80 6.42
N SER A 430 1.62 2.76 6.84
CA SER A 430 2.68 2.53 7.80
C SER A 430 2.14 2.26 9.22
N GLN A 431 1.28 3.14 9.73
CA GLN A 431 0.89 3.15 11.14
C GLN A 431 -0.28 2.22 11.45
N ASN A 432 -1.34 2.23 10.61
CA ASN A 432 -2.56 1.47 10.85
C ASN A 432 -2.49 0.07 10.23
N VAL A 433 -2.10 -0.03 8.96
CA VAL A 433 -1.98 -1.30 8.23
C VAL A 433 -0.71 -2.05 8.61
N ARG A 434 0.31 -1.36 9.13
CA ARG A 434 1.65 -1.92 9.42
C ARG A 434 2.33 -2.48 8.17
N ALA A 435 2.17 -1.81 7.05
CA ALA A 435 2.73 -2.18 5.76
C ALA A 435 4.17 -1.65 5.55
N GLY A 436 4.97 -1.56 6.61
CA GLY A 436 6.33 -0.99 6.57
C GLY A 436 7.24 -1.65 5.54
N ALA A 437 7.14 -2.96 5.34
CA ALA A 437 7.92 -3.67 4.33
C ALA A 437 7.55 -3.26 2.89
N ALA A 438 6.28 -2.94 2.62
CA ALA A 438 5.83 -2.45 1.32
C ALA A 438 6.27 -1.00 1.05
N LEU A 439 6.60 -0.23 2.09
CA LEU A 439 7.09 1.14 2.00
C LEU A 439 8.62 1.23 2.17
N ALA A 440 9.29 0.12 2.49
CA ALA A 440 10.72 0.11 2.83
C ALA A 440 11.61 0.70 1.74
N GLU A 441 11.31 0.38 0.47
CA GLU A 441 12.08 0.90 -0.66
C GLU A 441 11.94 2.43 -0.81
N ARG A 442 10.78 3.01 -0.53
CA ARG A 442 10.57 4.46 -0.55
C ARG A 442 11.42 5.15 0.52
N VAL A 443 11.46 4.59 1.73
CA VAL A 443 12.29 5.10 2.83
C VAL A 443 13.77 4.98 2.46
N ARG A 444 14.20 3.82 1.95
CA ARG A 444 15.56 3.58 1.49
C ARG A 444 15.97 4.59 0.41
N THR A 445 15.14 4.76 -0.61
CA THR A 445 15.38 5.71 -1.70
C THR A 445 15.53 7.14 -1.19
N ARG A 446 14.64 7.62 -0.32
CA ARG A 446 14.73 8.96 0.27
C ARG A 446 16.01 9.17 1.07
N VAL A 447 16.42 8.15 1.85
CA VAL A 447 17.71 8.20 2.58
C VAL A 447 18.88 8.29 1.60
N VAL A 448 18.95 7.37 0.62
CA VAL A 448 20.04 7.34 -0.39
C VAL A 448 20.11 8.65 -1.18
N GLN A 449 18.97 9.20 -1.57
CA GLN A 449 18.92 10.48 -2.28
C GLN A 449 19.34 11.65 -1.37
N GLY A 450 18.85 11.66 -0.13
CA GLY A 450 19.18 12.70 0.84
C GLY A 450 20.68 12.79 1.12
N VAL A 451 21.33 11.66 1.41
CA VAL A 451 22.77 11.62 1.70
C VAL A 451 23.64 11.98 0.49
N GLY A 452 23.09 11.88 -0.72
CA GLY A 452 23.80 12.23 -1.96
C GLY A 452 23.66 13.68 -2.41
N ARG A 453 22.96 14.55 -1.65
CA ARG A 453 22.68 15.94 -2.13
C ARG A 453 23.91 16.83 -2.23
N CYS A 454 24.93 16.60 -1.41
CA CYS A 454 26.17 17.40 -1.39
C CYS A 454 27.35 16.65 -2.01
N THR A 455 27.12 15.53 -2.74
CA THR A 455 28.15 14.80 -3.49
C THR A 455 27.70 14.52 -4.92
N ARG A 456 28.47 14.89 -5.93
CA ARG A 456 28.08 14.77 -7.36
C ARG A 456 29.10 14.15 -8.28
N GLY A 457 30.28 13.88 -7.81
CA GLY A 457 31.34 13.31 -8.61
C GLY A 457 32.34 12.53 -7.77
N PRO A 458 33.19 11.70 -8.38
CA PRO A 458 34.10 10.83 -7.67
C PRO A 458 35.12 11.55 -6.78
N ASN A 459 35.35 12.83 -7.05
CA ASN A 459 36.29 13.70 -6.28
C ASN A 459 35.57 14.64 -5.32
N ASP A 460 34.26 14.47 -5.11
CA ASP A 460 33.49 15.29 -4.18
C ASP A 460 33.37 14.63 -2.81
N TRP A 461 33.07 15.43 -1.76
CA TRP A 461 32.92 14.91 -0.40
C TRP A 461 31.94 15.76 0.42
N ALA A 462 31.27 15.12 1.38
CA ALA A 462 30.37 15.79 2.31
C ALA A 462 30.23 15.04 3.63
N VAL A 463 30.05 15.77 4.73
CA VAL A 463 29.64 15.22 6.03
C VAL A 463 28.13 15.00 6.02
N VAL A 464 27.71 13.86 6.54
CA VAL A 464 26.28 13.52 6.73
C VAL A 464 26.02 13.39 8.23
N ILE A 465 25.21 14.29 8.79
CA ILE A 465 24.79 14.22 10.18
C ILE A 465 23.43 13.54 10.24
N VAL A 466 23.33 12.46 11.02
CA VAL A 466 22.08 11.71 11.24
C VAL A 466 21.52 12.08 12.60
N LEU A 467 20.39 12.79 12.63
CA LEU A 467 19.68 13.22 13.84
C LEU A 467 18.34 12.51 14.00
N GLY A 468 17.95 12.32 15.24
CA GLY A 468 16.71 11.64 15.60
C GLY A 468 16.90 10.15 15.85
N ALA A 469 16.46 9.69 17.03
CA ALA A 469 16.64 8.31 17.47
C ALA A 469 15.99 7.28 16.56
N ASP A 470 14.91 7.63 15.88
CA ASP A 470 14.19 6.79 14.92
C ASP A 470 15.00 6.55 13.64
N LEU A 471 15.63 7.60 13.07
CA LEU A 471 16.48 7.49 11.90
C LEU A 471 17.79 6.77 12.23
N THR A 472 18.44 7.15 13.36
CA THR A 472 19.64 6.46 13.85
C THR A 472 19.38 4.97 14.04
N THR A 473 18.30 4.61 14.76
CA THR A 473 17.90 3.21 14.96
C THR A 473 17.63 2.48 13.63
N TYR A 474 17.07 3.17 12.64
CA TYR A 474 16.84 2.60 11.31
C TYR A 474 18.16 2.31 10.59
N MET A 475 19.09 3.28 10.57
CA MET A 475 20.33 3.18 9.78
C MET A 475 21.38 2.22 10.37
N VAL A 476 21.36 1.97 11.69
CA VAL A 476 22.30 1.04 12.34
C VAL A 476 21.89 -0.43 12.23
N ARG A 477 20.70 -0.74 11.70
CA ARG A 477 20.22 -2.13 11.56
C ARG A 477 20.93 -2.83 10.41
N PRO A 478 21.59 -3.99 10.67
CA PRO A 478 22.29 -4.73 9.62
C PRO A 478 21.40 -5.11 8.43
N GLU A 479 20.14 -5.48 8.69
CA GLU A 479 19.18 -5.83 7.66
C GLU A 479 18.77 -4.65 6.75
N ILE A 480 18.94 -3.41 7.20
CA ILE A 480 18.74 -2.20 6.39
C ILE A 480 20.00 -1.87 5.61
N GLN A 481 21.17 -1.89 6.29
CA GLN A 481 22.46 -1.61 5.66
C GLN A 481 22.71 -2.55 4.48
N GLN A 482 22.47 -3.85 4.64
CA GLN A 482 22.62 -4.85 3.58
C GLN A 482 21.75 -4.59 2.34
N THR A 483 20.72 -3.74 2.42
CA THR A 483 19.93 -3.34 1.25
C THR A 483 20.52 -2.17 0.46
N LEU A 484 21.54 -1.52 1.00
CA LEU A 484 22.24 -0.38 0.38
C LEU A 484 23.38 -0.88 -0.52
N ASP A 485 23.88 0.01 -1.39
CA ASP A 485 25.08 -0.31 -2.17
C ASP A 485 26.33 -0.45 -1.26
N PRO A 486 27.31 -1.27 -1.67
CA PRO A 486 28.49 -1.56 -0.83
C PRO A 486 29.28 -0.33 -0.39
N GLU A 487 29.36 0.72 -1.21
CA GLU A 487 30.06 1.97 -0.87
C GLU A 487 29.34 2.67 0.29
N LEU A 488 28.01 2.77 0.23
CA LEU A 488 27.22 3.41 1.27
C LEU A 488 27.17 2.58 2.56
N GLN A 489 27.17 1.24 2.46
CA GLN A 489 27.30 0.37 3.63
C GLN A 489 28.59 0.67 4.38
N ALA A 490 29.73 0.68 3.66
CA ALA A 490 31.05 0.93 4.23
C ALA A 490 31.16 2.31 4.89
N GLU A 491 30.61 3.35 4.25
CA GLU A 491 30.62 4.72 4.78
C GLU A 491 29.77 4.85 6.06
N ILE A 492 28.62 4.18 6.10
CA ILE A 492 27.76 4.15 7.30
C ILE A 492 28.46 3.38 8.43
N ASP A 493 29.01 2.20 8.15
CA ASP A 493 29.71 1.39 9.15
C ASP A 493 30.92 2.13 9.72
N PHE A 494 31.73 2.78 8.86
CA PHE A 494 32.83 3.63 9.30
C PHE A 494 32.33 4.78 10.18
N GLY A 495 31.23 5.44 9.80
CA GLY A 495 30.64 6.51 10.58
C GLY A 495 30.12 6.04 11.95
N ILE A 496 29.51 4.84 12.03
CA ILE A 496 29.07 4.23 13.29
C ILE A 496 30.27 3.95 14.19
N GLN A 497 31.34 3.33 13.66
CA GLN A 497 32.54 3.01 14.43
C GLN A 497 33.21 4.29 15.02
N ASN A 498 33.20 5.39 14.26
CA ASN A 498 33.81 6.66 14.67
C ASN A 498 32.89 7.57 15.48
N SER A 499 31.60 7.23 15.60
CA SER A 499 30.63 7.94 16.44
C SER A 499 30.38 7.23 17.78
N GLN A 500 30.35 5.89 17.75
CA GLN A 500 29.95 5.07 18.90
C GLN A 500 30.94 5.23 20.06
N ARG A 501 30.44 5.73 21.20
CA ARG A 501 31.22 6.00 22.42
C ARG A 501 32.38 7.00 22.24
N SER A 502 32.38 7.77 21.15
CA SER A 502 33.39 8.81 20.93
C SER A 502 33.00 10.11 21.61
N SER A 503 33.98 10.86 22.08
CA SER A 503 33.73 12.19 22.61
C SER A 503 33.42 13.22 21.53
N ALA A 504 32.85 14.35 21.91
CA ALA A 504 32.63 15.46 20.96
C ALA A 504 33.93 15.95 20.32
N ALA A 505 35.03 15.96 21.08
CA ALA A 505 36.32 16.39 20.58
C ALA A 505 36.87 15.45 19.50
N ASP A 506 36.79 14.14 19.71
CA ASP A 506 37.27 13.14 18.76
C ASP A 506 36.46 13.22 17.44
N ILE A 507 35.13 13.36 17.55
CA ILE A 507 34.24 13.49 16.36
C ILE A 507 34.58 14.76 15.59
N LEU A 508 34.79 15.89 16.26
CA LEU A 508 35.11 17.14 15.60
C LEU A 508 36.51 17.12 14.94
N ASP A 509 37.49 16.42 15.52
CA ASP A 509 38.80 16.23 14.91
C ASP A 509 38.70 15.35 13.64
N ASN A 510 37.94 14.25 13.70
CA ASN A 510 37.63 13.42 12.53
C ASN A 510 36.92 14.21 11.41
N VAL A 511 35.95 15.04 11.78
CA VAL A 511 35.25 15.93 10.82
C VAL A 511 36.20 16.94 10.20
N ALA A 512 37.07 17.57 11.00
CA ALA A 512 38.06 18.54 10.51
C ALA A 512 39.06 17.88 9.55
N THR A 513 39.55 16.69 9.87
CA THR A 513 40.42 15.87 9.01
C THR A 513 39.73 15.50 7.70
N PHE A 514 38.47 15.06 7.76
CA PHE A 514 37.69 14.75 6.58
C PHE A 514 37.44 15.97 5.67
N LEU A 515 37.06 17.12 6.25
CA LEU A 515 36.79 18.33 5.46
C LEU A 515 38.04 18.85 4.75
N ARG A 516 39.24 18.68 5.33
CA ARG A 516 40.51 19.08 4.69
C ARG A 516 40.93 18.13 3.56
N GLN A 517 40.45 16.87 3.54
CA GLN A 517 40.88 15.82 2.58
C GLN A 517 42.43 15.69 2.55
N ASP A 518 43.04 15.80 3.70
CA ASP A 518 44.50 15.76 3.87
C ASP A 518 45.08 14.34 3.80
N ASP A 519 46.41 14.21 3.92
CA ASP A 519 47.07 12.91 3.84
C ASP A 519 46.65 11.97 4.97
N ALA A 520 46.30 12.47 6.15
CA ALA A 520 45.81 11.63 7.26
C ALA A 520 44.49 10.95 6.88
N TRP A 521 43.55 11.67 6.24
CA TRP A 521 42.32 11.02 5.72
C TRP A 521 42.64 9.93 4.71
N ARG A 522 43.54 10.23 3.75
CA ARG A 522 43.84 9.31 2.64
C ARG A 522 44.59 8.06 3.07
N THR A 523 45.48 8.18 4.10
CA THR A 523 46.31 7.07 4.57
C THR A 523 45.64 6.22 5.64
N ASP A 524 44.80 6.84 6.47
CA ASP A 524 44.27 6.17 7.66
C ASP A 524 42.81 5.77 7.50
N ALA A 525 41.96 6.63 6.92
CA ALA A 525 40.50 6.37 6.78
C ALA A 525 40.14 5.64 5.48
N GLU A 526 40.64 6.08 4.31
CA GLU A 526 40.26 5.49 3.00
C GLU A 526 40.57 4.00 2.88
N PRO A 527 41.70 3.45 3.39
CA PRO A 527 41.96 2.01 3.38
C PRO A 527 40.91 1.23 4.16
N ILE A 528 40.49 1.71 5.35
CA ILE A 528 39.47 1.05 6.18
C ILE A 528 38.12 1.05 5.47
N ILE A 529 37.70 2.19 4.89
CA ILE A 529 36.42 2.25 4.12
C ILE A 529 36.51 1.32 2.90
N THR A 530 37.65 1.20 2.25
CA THR A 530 37.88 0.32 1.11
C THR A 530 37.75 -1.16 1.51
N GLU A 531 38.29 -1.54 2.66
CA GLU A 531 38.18 -2.89 3.21
C GLU A 531 36.70 -3.21 3.53
N LEU A 532 36.02 -2.35 4.28
CA LEU A 532 34.58 -2.49 4.59
C LEU A 532 33.74 -2.62 3.32
N ARG A 533 34.01 -1.82 2.28
CA ARG A 533 33.31 -1.93 0.99
C ARG A 533 33.53 -3.27 0.31
N ASN A 534 34.75 -3.79 0.36
CA ASN A 534 35.07 -5.08 -0.30
C ASN A 534 34.41 -6.27 0.41
N GLU A 535 34.11 -6.14 1.70
CA GLU A 535 33.39 -7.12 2.50
C GLU A 535 31.88 -7.00 2.38
N ALA A 536 31.38 -5.81 2.05
CA ALA A 536 29.96 -5.52 1.96
C ALA A 536 29.31 -6.26 0.78
N THR A 537 28.12 -6.79 1.04
CA THR A 537 27.29 -7.44 0.01
C THR A 537 25.90 -6.82 0.03
N MET A 538 25.37 -6.55 -1.15
CA MET A 538 24.00 -6.03 -1.29
C MET A 538 23.00 -7.19 -1.39
N THR A 539 21.98 -7.18 -0.56
CA THR A 539 20.87 -8.13 -0.60
C THR A 539 19.55 -7.42 -0.81
N PRO A 540 18.68 -7.88 -1.70
CA PRO A 540 17.35 -7.29 -1.86
C PRO A 540 16.54 -7.36 -0.55
N PRO A 541 15.66 -6.37 -0.27
CA PRO A 541 14.76 -6.45 0.89
C PRO A 541 13.97 -7.77 0.88
N PRO A 542 13.79 -8.44 2.02
CA PRO A 542 13.20 -9.79 2.08
C PRO A 542 11.83 -9.93 1.41
N ALA A 543 11.03 -8.86 1.42
CA ALA A 543 9.68 -8.87 0.85
C ALA A 543 9.61 -8.50 -0.63
N SER A 544 10.73 -8.09 -1.26
CA SER A 544 10.72 -7.49 -2.61
C SER A 544 10.24 -8.45 -3.70
N SER A 545 10.58 -9.74 -3.62
CA SER A 545 10.15 -10.73 -4.62
C SER A 545 8.61 -10.93 -4.62
N ALA A 546 7.99 -11.01 -3.45
CA ALA A 546 6.54 -11.14 -3.33
C ALA A 546 5.82 -9.84 -3.77
N LEU A 547 6.39 -8.67 -3.44
CA LEU A 547 5.89 -7.37 -3.91
C LEU A 547 5.97 -7.25 -5.43
N ALA A 548 7.08 -7.67 -6.04
CA ALA A 548 7.26 -7.68 -7.50
C ALA A 548 6.30 -8.65 -8.20
N ALA A 549 6.03 -9.81 -7.59
CA ALA A 549 5.07 -10.77 -8.13
C ALA A 549 3.63 -10.23 -8.08
N ALA A 550 3.28 -9.48 -7.03
CA ALA A 550 1.93 -8.94 -6.84
C ALA A 550 1.63 -7.71 -7.73
N VAL A 551 2.65 -6.92 -8.08
CA VAL A 551 2.45 -5.56 -8.63
C VAL A 551 1.62 -5.51 -9.92
N LYS A 552 1.77 -6.49 -10.80
CA LYS A 552 0.97 -6.58 -12.03
C LYS A 552 -0.52 -6.63 -11.70
N CYS A 553 -0.90 -7.52 -10.79
CA CYS A 553 -2.29 -7.67 -10.34
C CYS A 553 -2.78 -6.43 -9.60
N GLU A 554 -1.93 -5.75 -8.83
CA GLU A 554 -2.27 -4.51 -8.13
C GLU A 554 -2.61 -3.37 -9.12
N VAL A 555 -1.78 -3.17 -10.15
CA VAL A 555 -2.00 -2.14 -11.18
C VAL A 555 -3.26 -2.45 -11.99
N GLU A 556 -3.44 -3.71 -12.41
CA GLU A 556 -4.62 -4.14 -13.15
C GLU A 556 -5.89 -3.96 -12.32
N ALA A 557 -5.87 -4.32 -11.04
CA ALA A 557 -7.00 -4.17 -10.12
C ALA A 557 -7.47 -2.71 -10.00
N TRP A 558 -6.55 -1.76 -9.78
CA TRP A 558 -6.89 -0.34 -9.72
C TRP A 558 -7.36 0.22 -11.07
N SER A 559 -6.79 -0.25 -12.18
CA SER A 559 -7.23 0.15 -13.52
C SER A 559 -8.68 -0.28 -13.78
N LEU A 560 -9.01 -1.54 -13.46
CA LEU A 560 -10.35 -2.11 -13.58
C LEU A 560 -11.35 -1.40 -12.65
N ALA A 561 -10.99 -1.19 -11.39
CA ALA A 561 -11.81 -0.44 -10.44
C ALA A 561 -12.10 0.99 -10.92
N GLY A 562 -11.12 1.66 -11.52
CA GLY A 562 -11.27 3.00 -12.12
C GLY A 562 -12.17 3.03 -13.36
N MET A 563 -12.46 1.87 -13.98
CA MET A 563 -13.41 1.70 -15.08
C MET A 563 -14.79 1.20 -14.61
N GLY A 564 -14.93 0.85 -13.32
CA GLY A 564 -16.15 0.29 -12.77
C GLY A 564 -16.32 -1.22 -12.97
N GLU A 565 -15.28 -1.91 -13.46
CA GLU A 565 -15.23 -3.36 -13.66
C GLU A 565 -14.94 -4.07 -12.33
N TRP A 566 -15.92 -3.99 -11.41
CA TRP A 566 -15.74 -4.34 -10.00
C TRP A 566 -15.43 -5.81 -9.75
N GLN A 567 -16.02 -6.72 -10.54
CA GLN A 567 -15.80 -8.16 -10.37
C GLN A 567 -14.37 -8.54 -10.74
N GLU A 568 -13.89 -8.07 -11.88
CA GLU A 568 -12.53 -8.31 -12.36
C GLU A 568 -11.50 -7.61 -11.46
N ALA A 569 -11.81 -6.39 -11.00
CA ALA A 569 -10.98 -5.66 -10.02
C ALA A 569 -10.82 -6.45 -8.72
N SER A 570 -11.91 -7.03 -8.20
CA SER A 570 -11.88 -7.91 -7.02
C SER A 570 -11.02 -9.15 -7.25
N ALA A 571 -11.17 -9.81 -8.40
CA ALA A 571 -10.38 -10.99 -8.74
C ALA A 571 -8.87 -10.68 -8.76
N ARG A 572 -8.47 -9.58 -9.44
CA ARG A 572 -7.07 -9.15 -9.49
C ARG A 572 -6.53 -8.73 -8.13
N ALA A 573 -7.33 -8.05 -7.31
CA ALA A 573 -6.92 -7.70 -5.95
C ALA A 573 -6.69 -8.93 -5.05
N ASN A 574 -7.51 -9.96 -5.21
CA ASN A 574 -7.33 -11.22 -4.49
C ASN A 574 -6.09 -11.98 -4.99
N GLU A 575 -5.82 -11.98 -6.29
CA GLU A 575 -4.57 -12.54 -6.85
C GLU A 575 -3.34 -11.79 -6.29
N ALA A 576 -3.38 -10.46 -6.22
CA ALA A 576 -2.32 -9.68 -5.58
C ALA A 576 -2.12 -10.09 -4.12
N ALA A 577 -3.21 -10.27 -3.37
CA ALA A 577 -3.15 -10.71 -1.97
C ALA A 577 -2.57 -12.13 -1.82
N LEU A 578 -2.79 -13.03 -2.79
CA LEU A 578 -2.18 -14.37 -2.80
C LEU A 578 -0.66 -14.29 -3.01
N GLU A 579 -0.20 -13.48 -3.96
CA GLU A 579 1.24 -13.26 -4.19
C GLU A 579 1.91 -12.61 -2.96
N LEU A 580 1.29 -11.60 -2.36
CA LEU A 580 1.76 -10.95 -1.13
C LEU A 580 1.85 -11.94 0.05
N GLY A 581 1.00 -12.97 0.07
CA GLY A 581 1.03 -14.03 1.07
C GLY A 581 2.35 -14.81 1.12
N LYS A 582 3.06 -14.88 0.00
CA LYS A 582 4.38 -15.53 -0.09
C LYS A 582 5.47 -14.75 0.65
N GLY A 583 5.27 -13.46 0.93
CA GLY A 583 6.17 -12.62 1.73
C GLY A 583 6.02 -12.78 3.25
N GLY A 584 5.16 -13.68 3.71
CA GLY A 584 4.99 -14.02 5.12
C GLY A 584 4.54 -12.84 5.99
N ASP A 585 5.01 -12.81 7.25
CA ASP A 585 4.61 -11.81 8.23
C ASP A 585 5.01 -10.37 7.85
N ALA A 586 6.07 -10.19 7.07
CA ALA A 586 6.53 -8.88 6.64
C ALA A 586 5.49 -8.14 5.77
N LEU A 587 4.70 -8.87 4.98
CA LEU A 587 3.67 -8.33 4.11
C LEU A 587 2.23 -8.56 4.60
N ARG A 588 2.07 -9.15 5.77
CA ARG A 588 0.76 -9.55 6.32
C ARG A 588 -0.23 -8.37 6.37
N GLY A 589 0.21 -7.21 6.86
CA GLY A 589 -0.62 -6.01 6.90
C GLY A 589 -1.00 -5.52 5.51
N TYR A 590 -0.05 -5.44 4.58
CA TYR A 590 -0.31 -5.02 3.20
C TYR A 590 -1.23 -6.00 2.47
N ARG A 591 -1.06 -7.31 2.69
CA ARG A 591 -1.99 -8.34 2.23
C ARG A 591 -3.40 -8.13 2.76
N SER A 592 -3.56 -7.79 4.06
CA SER A 592 -4.89 -7.53 4.64
C SER A 592 -5.59 -6.35 3.95
N PHE A 593 -4.84 -5.32 3.58
CA PHE A 593 -5.36 -4.17 2.86
C PHE A 593 -5.90 -4.56 1.47
N TRP A 594 -5.17 -5.39 0.71
CA TRP A 594 -5.60 -5.88 -0.59
C TRP A 594 -6.81 -6.83 -0.51
N LEU A 595 -6.86 -7.70 0.50
CA LEU A 595 -8.05 -8.54 0.76
C LEU A 595 -9.29 -7.69 1.07
N TYR A 596 -9.13 -6.60 1.83
CA TYR A 596 -10.21 -5.68 2.12
C TYR A 596 -10.69 -4.92 0.86
N LEU A 597 -9.80 -4.49 -0.02
CA LEU A 597 -10.15 -3.90 -1.30
C LEU A 597 -10.88 -4.91 -2.20
N ALA A 598 -10.38 -6.13 -2.29
CA ALA A 598 -11.03 -7.22 -3.02
C ALA A 598 -12.46 -7.46 -2.52
N ALA A 599 -12.65 -7.49 -1.20
CA ALA A 599 -13.97 -7.61 -0.58
C ALA A 599 -14.90 -6.45 -0.92
N THR A 600 -14.39 -5.22 -0.86
CA THR A 600 -15.17 -4.02 -1.19
C THR A 600 -15.66 -4.04 -2.64
N TRP A 601 -14.79 -4.43 -3.56
CA TRP A 601 -15.13 -4.49 -4.99
C TRP A 601 -16.03 -5.70 -5.31
N ALA A 602 -15.86 -6.84 -4.62
CA ALA A 602 -16.78 -7.98 -4.73
C ALA A 602 -18.21 -7.64 -4.27
N ASP A 603 -18.33 -6.92 -3.14
CA ASP A 603 -19.63 -6.46 -2.65
C ASP A 603 -20.29 -5.50 -3.65
N GLN A 604 -19.53 -4.53 -4.15
CA GLN A 604 -20.03 -3.60 -5.17
C GLN A 604 -20.46 -4.31 -6.45
N ALA A 605 -19.70 -5.28 -6.93
CA ALA A 605 -20.07 -6.12 -8.07
C ALA A 605 -21.36 -6.87 -7.78
N GLY A 606 -21.47 -7.48 -6.59
CA GLY A 606 -22.67 -8.19 -6.16
C GLY A 606 -23.91 -7.30 -6.06
N VAL A 607 -23.76 -6.06 -5.59
CA VAL A 607 -24.85 -5.06 -5.57
C VAL A 607 -25.24 -4.67 -6.99
N THR A 608 -24.27 -4.33 -7.85
CA THR A 608 -24.52 -3.87 -9.21
C THR A 608 -25.18 -4.94 -10.09
N THR A 609 -24.78 -6.20 -9.92
CA THR A 609 -25.27 -7.34 -10.71
C THR A 609 -26.37 -8.14 -10.02
N ALA A 610 -26.80 -7.73 -8.83
CA ALA A 610 -27.72 -8.49 -7.96
C ALA A 610 -27.25 -9.95 -7.70
N ASN A 611 -25.92 -10.17 -7.68
CA ASN A 611 -25.31 -11.48 -7.50
C ASN A 611 -24.95 -11.74 -6.03
N GLN A 612 -25.74 -12.60 -5.38
CA GLN A 612 -25.54 -12.91 -3.98
C GLN A 612 -24.25 -13.70 -3.71
N ALA A 613 -23.77 -14.51 -4.64
CA ALA A 613 -22.52 -15.25 -4.48
C ALA A 613 -21.30 -14.32 -4.39
N LEU A 614 -21.32 -13.21 -5.14
CA LEU A 614 -20.25 -12.19 -5.03
C LEU A 614 -20.31 -11.48 -3.67
N ARG A 615 -21.49 -11.23 -3.13
CA ARG A 615 -21.65 -10.64 -1.78
C ARG A 615 -21.17 -11.59 -0.69
N GLN A 616 -21.47 -12.89 -0.81
CA GLN A 616 -20.95 -13.92 0.11
C GLN A 616 -19.42 -14.03 0.02
N ASN A 617 -18.85 -13.98 -1.18
CA ASN A 617 -17.41 -13.93 -1.38
C ASN A 617 -16.78 -12.68 -0.71
N ALA A 618 -17.44 -11.53 -0.79
CA ALA A 618 -16.98 -10.31 -0.10
C ALA A 618 -16.86 -10.51 1.41
N VAL A 619 -17.85 -11.17 2.03
CA VAL A 619 -17.82 -11.49 3.47
C VAL A 619 -16.63 -12.42 3.81
N ALA A 620 -16.40 -13.46 3.00
CA ALA A 620 -15.27 -14.36 3.20
C ALA A 620 -13.92 -13.65 3.07
N LEU A 621 -13.80 -12.72 2.12
CA LEU A 621 -12.58 -11.91 1.93
C LEU A 621 -12.35 -10.94 3.11
N VAL A 622 -13.41 -10.34 3.69
CA VAL A 622 -13.27 -9.52 4.91
C VAL A 622 -12.75 -10.35 6.07
N ALA A 623 -13.31 -11.54 6.31
CA ALA A 623 -12.82 -12.42 7.36
C ALA A 623 -11.34 -12.78 7.19
N GLN A 624 -10.89 -13.02 5.95
CA GLN A 624 -9.48 -13.25 5.65
C GLN A 624 -8.63 -11.98 5.90
N ALA A 625 -9.15 -10.80 5.53
CA ALA A 625 -8.49 -9.52 5.76
C ALA A 625 -8.32 -9.26 7.26
N GLU A 626 -9.35 -9.48 8.07
CA GLU A 626 -9.30 -9.35 9.54
C GLU A 626 -8.31 -10.33 10.18
N ALA A 627 -8.31 -11.58 9.74
CA ALA A 627 -7.34 -12.57 10.21
C ALA A 627 -5.89 -12.16 9.88
N ALA A 628 -5.67 -11.59 8.69
CA ALA A 628 -4.37 -11.05 8.30
C ALA A 628 -4.04 -9.73 9.00
N ALA A 629 -4.99 -8.88 9.35
CA ALA A 629 -4.76 -7.60 10.01
C ALA A 629 -4.29 -7.71 11.46
N ARG A 630 -4.51 -8.83 12.14
CA ARG A 630 -4.13 -8.99 13.56
C ARG A 630 -2.60 -8.79 13.75
N PRO A 631 -2.15 -7.98 14.72
CA PRO A 631 -2.92 -7.37 15.82
C PRO A 631 -3.47 -5.97 15.55
N SER A 632 -3.40 -5.44 14.33
CA SER A 632 -3.93 -4.11 14.01
C SER A 632 -5.46 -4.13 13.91
N MET A 633 -6.10 -3.01 14.31
CA MET A 633 -7.55 -2.92 14.46
C MET A 633 -8.24 -2.10 13.36
N TRP A 634 -7.49 -1.63 12.36
CA TRP A 634 -7.96 -0.64 11.39
C TRP A 634 -9.22 -1.07 10.61
N ILE A 635 -9.40 -2.37 10.33
CA ILE A 635 -10.59 -2.87 9.62
C ILE A 635 -11.85 -2.66 10.47
N ARG A 636 -11.74 -2.79 11.79
CA ARG A 636 -12.87 -2.61 12.71
C ARG A 636 -13.33 -1.16 12.83
N GLU A 637 -12.48 -0.21 12.45
CA GLU A 637 -12.82 1.22 12.37
C GLU A 637 -13.58 1.58 11.10
N LEU A 638 -13.64 0.67 10.12
CA LEU A 638 -14.35 0.86 8.87
C LEU A 638 -15.79 0.38 9.01
N ALA A 639 -16.71 1.05 8.30
CA ALA A 639 -18.09 0.60 8.23
C ALA A 639 -18.14 -0.86 7.76
N PRO A 640 -18.86 -1.75 8.46
CA PRO A 640 -18.96 -3.15 8.06
C PRO A 640 -19.51 -3.28 6.65
N ILE A 641 -19.09 -4.32 5.92
CA ILE A 641 -19.75 -4.70 4.67
C ILE A 641 -21.18 -5.10 5.06
N PRO A 642 -22.23 -4.48 4.48
CA PRO A 642 -23.60 -4.85 4.81
C PRO A 642 -23.80 -6.33 4.48
N THR A 643 -23.74 -7.17 5.47
CA THR A 643 -24.27 -8.52 5.41
C THR A 643 -25.76 -8.40 5.57
N VAL A 644 -26.49 -9.26 4.90
CA VAL A 644 -27.95 -9.29 4.81
C VAL A 644 -28.63 -8.46 5.90
N GLY A 645 -29.31 -7.38 5.52
CA GLY A 645 -30.05 -6.55 6.47
C GLY A 645 -31.05 -7.40 7.27
N VAL A 646 -31.32 -7.07 8.53
CA VAL A 646 -32.31 -7.81 9.37
C VAL A 646 -33.68 -7.89 8.69
N SER A 647 -33.99 -6.95 7.81
CA SER A 647 -35.21 -6.93 6.99
C SER A 647 -35.24 -7.98 5.86
N GLU A 648 -34.12 -8.57 5.49
CA GLU A 648 -34.00 -9.60 4.45
C GLU A 648 -33.87 -11.03 5.03
N LEU A 649 -33.87 -11.15 6.36
CA LEU A 649 -33.84 -12.46 7.01
C LEU A 649 -35.15 -13.21 6.78
N SER A 650 -35.05 -14.48 6.47
CA SER A 650 -36.17 -15.41 6.51
C SER A 650 -36.83 -15.44 7.89
N SER A 651 -38.05 -15.89 7.98
CA SER A 651 -38.77 -15.98 9.26
C SER A 651 -38.02 -16.81 10.33
N PRO A 652 -37.46 -18.01 10.06
CA PRO A 652 -36.71 -18.74 11.03
C PRO A 652 -35.40 -18.02 11.43
N SER A 653 -34.69 -17.39 10.49
CA SER A 653 -33.49 -16.59 10.76
C SER A 653 -33.78 -15.35 11.61
N ALA A 654 -34.88 -14.65 11.35
CA ALA A 654 -35.31 -13.54 12.18
C ALA A 654 -35.63 -13.97 13.62
N THR A 655 -36.29 -15.12 13.79
CA THR A 655 -36.57 -15.73 15.11
C THR A 655 -35.26 -16.07 15.85
N ALA A 656 -34.31 -16.71 15.19
CA ALA A 656 -33.02 -17.06 15.77
C ALA A 656 -32.27 -15.81 16.25
N VAL A 657 -32.15 -14.80 15.39
CA VAL A 657 -31.47 -13.55 15.70
C VAL A 657 -32.10 -12.82 16.88
N ALA A 658 -33.43 -12.73 16.92
CA ALA A 658 -34.15 -12.09 18.04
C ALA A 658 -33.92 -12.86 19.36
N SER A 659 -33.94 -14.19 19.32
CA SER A 659 -33.70 -15.06 20.49
C SER A 659 -32.27 -14.89 21.02
N VAL A 660 -31.27 -14.93 20.14
CA VAL A 660 -29.85 -14.76 20.53
C VAL A 660 -29.60 -13.37 21.07
N ALA A 661 -30.10 -12.32 20.43
CA ALA A 661 -29.96 -10.96 20.93
C ALA A 661 -30.54 -10.79 22.36
N THR A 662 -31.70 -11.37 22.60
CA THR A 662 -32.32 -11.38 23.95
C THR A 662 -31.45 -12.14 24.97
N ARG A 663 -30.92 -13.31 24.60
CA ARG A 663 -30.07 -14.14 25.46
C ARG A 663 -28.73 -13.47 25.78
N LEU A 664 -28.13 -12.81 24.81
CA LEU A 664 -26.91 -12.01 25.00
C LEU A 664 -27.04 -10.96 26.09
N ARG A 665 -28.19 -10.31 26.24
CA ARG A 665 -28.43 -9.30 27.29
C ARG A 665 -28.41 -9.86 28.70
N SER A 666 -28.88 -11.07 28.86
CA SER A 666 -29.05 -11.73 30.19
C SER A 666 -27.87 -12.64 30.58
N THR A 667 -26.88 -12.83 29.71
CA THR A 667 -25.80 -13.80 29.94
C THR A 667 -24.46 -13.10 30.20
N SER A 668 -23.61 -13.63 31.05
CA SER A 668 -22.26 -13.12 31.34
C SER A 668 -21.18 -13.85 30.52
N ILE A 669 -20.05 -13.17 30.27
CA ILE A 669 -18.90 -13.74 29.51
C ILE A 669 -18.41 -15.07 30.14
N PRO A 670 -18.18 -15.18 31.48
CA PRO A 670 -17.71 -16.42 32.07
C PRO A 670 -18.68 -17.57 31.87
N LYS A 671 -19.99 -17.29 31.88
CA LYS A 671 -21.03 -18.31 31.69
C LYS A 671 -21.03 -18.85 30.25
N VAL A 672 -20.86 -18.02 29.26
CA VAL A 672 -20.77 -18.44 27.86
C VAL A 672 -19.52 -19.29 27.61
N ALA A 673 -18.36 -18.82 28.12
CA ALA A 673 -17.11 -19.56 28.00
C ALA A 673 -17.18 -20.96 28.63
N ALA A 674 -17.75 -21.08 29.84
CA ALA A 674 -17.93 -22.38 30.54
C ALA A 674 -18.87 -23.32 29.77
N VAL A 675 -20.00 -22.80 29.24
CA VAL A 675 -20.93 -23.60 28.43
C VAL A 675 -20.28 -24.08 27.14
N ALA A 676 -19.51 -23.21 26.46
CA ALA A 676 -18.81 -23.57 25.23
C ALA A 676 -17.75 -24.66 25.49
N GLU A 677 -16.93 -24.50 26.52
CA GLU A 677 -15.89 -25.47 26.89
C GLU A 677 -16.49 -26.85 27.24
N GLU A 678 -17.52 -26.88 28.10
CA GLU A 678 -18.24 -28.11 28.44
C GLU A 678 -18.84 -28.78 27.21
N MET A 679 -19.51 -28.03 26.36
CA MET A 679 -20.14 -28.52 25.12
C MET A 679 -19.11 -29.14 24.17
N LEU A 680 -18.00 -28.44 23.89
CA LEU A 680 -16.96 -28.95 23.00
C LEU A 680 -16.26 -30.19 23.55
N ALA A 681 -16.01 -30.26 24.87
CA ALA A 681 -15.45 -31.44 25.51
C ALA A 681 -16.38 -32.65 25.40
N ALA A 682 -17.67 -32.46 25.69
CA ALA A 682 -18.67 -33.52 25.66
C ALA A 682 -18.91 -34.06 24.23
N LEU A 683 -18.94 -33.20 23.21
CA LEU A 683 -19.10 -33.63 21.81
C LEU A 683 -17.92 -34.44 21.30
N LYS A 684 -16.71 -34.22 21.82
CA LYS A 684 -15.51 -35.02 21.49
C LYS A 684 -15.53 -36.40 22.17
N GLU A 685 -16.13 -36.51 23.35
CA GLU A 685 -16.16 -37.78 24.14
C GLU A 685 -17.11 -38.82 23.54
N ARG A 686 -18.16 -38.42 22.81
CA ARG A 686 -19.14 -39.27 22.13
C ARG A 686 -19.93 -40.23 23.02
N LYS A 687 -19.81 -40.15 24.33
CA LYS A 687 -20.63 -40.96 25.25
C LYS A 687 -22.06 -40.43 25.34
N PRO A 688 -23.11 -41.23 25.17
CA PRO A 688 -24.52 -40.77 25.18
C PRO A 688 -24.87 -39.91 26.39
N THR A 689 -24.45 -40.28 27.57
CA THR A 689 -24.77 -39.59 28.84
C THR A 689 -24.21 -38.16 28.93
N VAL A 690 -23.17 -37.84 28.16
CA VAL A 690 -22.57 -36.48 28.07
C VAL A 690 -22.85 -35.81 26.74
N TYR A 691 -22.93 -36.57 25.65
CA TYR A 691 -23.19 -36.09 24.29
C TYR A 691 -24.62 -35.56 24.12
N GLU A 692 -25.66 -36.35 24.50
CA GLU A 692 -27.04 -35.97 24.29
C GLU A 692 -27.46 -34.66 24.99
N PRO A 693 -27.10 -34.39 26.26
CA PRO A 693 -27.51 -33.14 26.92
C PRO A 693 -26.96 -31.89 26.28
N VAL A 694 -25.77 -31.96 25.66
CA VAL A 694 -25.15 -30.79 25.05
C VAL A 694 -25.72 -30.44 23.70
N LEU A 695 -26.44 -31.34 23.00
CA LEU A 695 -27.23 -31.02 21.80
C LEU A 695 -28.28 -29.96 22.10
N THR A 696 -28.95 -30.06 23.27
CA THR A 696 -29.90 -29.02 23.67
C THR A 696 -29.21 -27.68 23.95
N LYS A 697 -28.00 -27.70 24.55
CA LYS A 697 -27.20 -26.48 24.74
C LYS A 697 -26.79 -25.87 23.39
N LEU A 698 -26.40 -26.71 22.43
CA LEU A 698 -26.07 -26.22 21.07
C LEU A 698 -27.28 -25.57 20.41
N GLY A 699 -28.43 -26.24 20.39
CA GLY A 699 -29.68 -25.65 19.83
C GLY A 699 -30.04 -24.32 20.53
N TYR A 700 -29.85 -24.23 21.83
CA TYR A 700 -30.02 -22.95 22.54
C TYR A 700 -29.06 -21.88 22.05
N LEU A 701 -27.77 -22.17 21.88
CA LEU A 701 -26.81 -21.22 21.33
C LEU A 701 -27.11 -20.80 19.91
N LEU A 702 -27.75 -21.66 19.11
CA LEU A 702 -28.21 -21.36 17.73
C LEU A 702 -29.54 -20.57 17.68
N GLY A 703 -30.05 -20.12 18.82
CA GLY A 703 -31.27 -19.32 18.88
C GLY A 703 -32.58 -20.12 18.83
N ALA A 704 -32.53 -21.45 18.81
CA ALA A 704 -33.71 -22.30 18.83
C ALA A 704 -34.34 -22.37 20.23
N GLU A 705 -35.63 -22.62 20.30
CA GLU A 705 -36.25 -23.26 21.44
C GLU A 705 -35.78 -24.73 21.42
N ALA A 706 -34.85 -25.07 22.29
CA ALA A 706 -34.21 -26.37 22.32
C ALA A 706 -34.52 -27.13 23.61
N GLN A 707 -34.98 -28.39 23.47
CA GLN A 707 -35.33 -29.24 24.64
C GLN A 707 -35.18 -30.73 24.32
N LYS A 708 -34.95 -31.56 25.34
CA LYS A 708 -35.12 -32.99 25.22
C LYS A 708 -36.58 -33.33 25.46
N PRO A 709 -37.31 -33.90 24.47
CA PRO A 709 -38.71 -34.24 24.65
C PRO A 709 -38.87 -35.38 25.67
N PRO A 710 -39.92 -35.36 26.49
CA PRO A 710 -40.15 -36.42 27.49
C PRO A 710 -40.67 -37.73 26.86
N GLY A 711 -40.32 -38.87 27.47
CA GLY A 711 -40.80 -40.19 27.07
C GLY A 711 -39.79 -41.07 26.35
N SER A 712 -40.07 -42.38 26.28
CA SER A 712 -39.24 -43.36 25.58
C SER A 712 -39.46 -43.31 24.08
N GLY A 713 -38.44 -43.56 23.27
CA GLY A 713 -38.51 -43.54 21.81
C GLY A 713 -38.56 -42.13 21.17
N ARG A 714 -38.26 -41.12 21.98
CA ARG A 714 -38.13 -39.73 21.52
C ARG A 714 -36.70 -39.45 21.10
N CYS A 715 -36.51 -38.44 20.25
CA CYS A 715 -35.19 -37.92 19.89
C CYS A 715 -34.48 -37.27 21.11
N ASP A 716 -33.19 -37.08 21.01
CA ASP A 716 -32.35 -36.55 22.10
C ASP A 716 -32.41 -35.03 22.26
N SER A 717 -32.74 -34.33 21.20
CA SER A 717 -32.99 -32.90 21.26
C SER A 717 -33.92 -32.44 20.10
N THR A 718 -34.79 -31.47 20.38
CA THR A 718 -35.53 -30.74 19.38
C THR A 718 -35.05 -29.29 19.30
N TRP A 719 -34.86 -28.77 18.09
CA TRP A 719 -34.50 -27.38 17.86
C TRP A 719 -35.62 -26.73 17.02
N CYS A 720 -36.36 -25.84 17.62
CA CYS A 720 -37.50 -25.20 16.97
C CYS A 720 -37.29 -23.71 16.89
N TRP A 721 -37.37 -23.16 15.67
CA TRP A 721 -37.44 -21.73 15.43
C TRP A 721 -38.90 -21.36 15.16
N ASP A 722 -39.64 -21.27 16.26
CA ASP A 722 -41.08 -21.03 16.29
C ASP A 722 -41.87 -22.06 15.43
N HIS A 723 -42.76 -21.57 14.58
CA HIS A 723 -43.56 -22.37 13.62
C HIS A 723 -42.90 -22.39 12.21
N HIS A 724 -41.65 -22.01 12.08
CA HIS A 724 -41.03 -21.83 10.79
C HIS A 724 -40.12 -22.97 10.38
N LEU A 725 -39.38 -23.56 11.31
CA LEU A 725 -38.43 -24.64 11.04
C LEU A 725 -38.17 -25.48 12.30
N TRP A 726 -38.26 -26.81 12.17
CA TRP A 726 -37.97 -27.74 13.25
C TRP A 726 -36.93 -28.77 12.85
N LEU A 727 -35.97 -29.02 13.74
CA LEU A 727 -35.02 -30.11 13.62
C LEU A 727 -35.11 -31.01 14.82
N ALA A 728 -35.40 -32.31 14.60
CA ALA A 728 -35.39 -33.36 15.61
C ALA A 728 -34.03 -34.10 15.52
N ILE A 729 -33.23 -34.02 16.55
CA ILE A 729 -31.85 -34.58 16.56
C ILE A 729 -31.84 -35.86 17.38
N ASP A 730 -31.54 -37.00 16.76
CA ASP A 730 -31.45 -38.33 17.38
C ASP A 730 -29.99 -38.81 17.35
N ALA A 731 -29.31 -38.78 18.46
CA ALA A 731 -27.88 -39.10 18.56
C ALA A 731 -27.64 -40.60 18.77
N LYS A 732 -26.81 -41.14 17.91
CA LYS A 732 -26.23 -42.48 17.97
C LYS A 732 -24.70 -42.35 17.97
N SER A 733 -24.22 -41.47 18.82
CA SER A 733 -22.79 -41.09 18.89
C SER A 733 -21.88 -42.20 19.37
N ASP A 734 -22.42 -43.19 20.10
CA ASP A 734 -21.75 -44.37 20.60
C ASP A 734 -21.67 -45.54 19.59
N HIS A 735 -22.27 -45.41 18.42
CA HIS A 735 -22.16 -46.43 17.39
C HIS A 735 -20.70 -46.62 16.98
N GLU A 736 -20.33 -47.89 16.75
CA GLU A 736 -19.02 -48.20 16.14
C GLU A 736 -18.91 -47.53 14.75
N PRO A 737 -17.73 -47.00 14.39
CA PRO A 737 -17.53 -46.31 13.09
C PRO A 737 -17.71 -47.22 11.87
N SER A 738 -17.86 -48.52 12.07
CA SER A 738 -18.05 -49.52 11.00
C SER A 738 -19.49 -49.99 10.93
N GLY A 739 -19.90 -50.49 9.76
CA GLY A 739 -21.23 -51.04 9.52
C GLY A 739 -22.27 -50.00 9.10
N LEU A 740 -23.55 -50.40 9.24
CA LEU A 740 -24.68 -49.58 8.74
C LEU A 740 -25.54 -49.06 9.90
N VAL A 741 -26.18 -47.91 9.71
CA VAL A 741 -27.21 -47.41 10.63
C VAL A 741 -28.39 -48.36 10.57
N PRO A 742 -28.84 -48.97 11.72
CA PRO A 742 -29.86 -50.01 11.73
C PRO A 742 -31.24 -49.48 11.28
N GLN A 743 -32.03 -50.35 10.59
CA GLN A 743 -33.40 -50.06 10.19
C GLN A 743 -34.28 -49.56 11.35
N LYS A 744 -34.09 -50.10 12.57
CA LYS A 744 -34.81 -49.68 13.76
C LYS A 744 -34.64 -48.18 14.04
N ASP A 745 -33.40 -47.65 13.93
CA ASP A 745 -33.12 -46.27 14.23
C ASP A 745 -33.68 -45.34 13.16
N ILE A 746 -33.66 -45.79 11.89
CA ILE A 746 -34.26 -45.06 10.77
C ILE A 746 -35.77 -44.93 10.94
N ARG A 747 -36.43 -46.00 11.31
CA ARG A 747 -37.91 -46.01 11.59
C ARG A 747 -38.24 -45.08 12.76
N GLN A 748 -37.50 -45.19 13.85
CA GLN A 748 -37.66 -44.30 15.02
C GLN A 748 -37.52 -42.83 14.63
N ALA A 749 -36.54 -42.49 13.78
CA ALA A 749 -36.31 -41.14 13.31
C ALA A 749 -37.50 -40.65 12.45
N GLY A 750 -38.11 -41.50 11.61
CA GLY A 750 -39.26 -41.13 10.76
C GLY A 750 -40.48 -40.65 11.56
N ASP A 751 -40.64 -41.10 12.80
CA ASP A 751 -41.77 -40.72 13.65
C ASP A 751 -41.57 -39.38 14.39
N GLN A 752 -40.33 -38.86 14.52
CA GLN A 752 -40.02 -37.78 15.47
C GLN A 752 -40.77 -36.47 15.15
N LEU A 753 -40.88 -36.08 13.90
CA LEU A 753 -41.62 -34.87 13.54
C LEU A 753 -43.11 -34.97 13.81
N ARG A 754 -43.72 -36.14 13.60
CA ARG A 754 -45.13 -36.40 13.97
C ARG A 754 -45.37 -36.30 15.45
N LEU A 755 -44.46 -36.87 16.25
CA LEU A 755 -44.49 -36.80 17.70
C LEU A 755 -44.32 -35.33 18.16
N LEU A 756 -43.41 -34.59 17.57
CA LEU A 756 -43.15 -33.17 17.90
C LEU A 756 -44.38 -32.29 17.55
N LYS A 757 -45.04 -32.56 16.40
CA LYS A 757 -46.31 -31.92 16.03
C LYS A 757 -47.39 -32.11 17.10
N SER A 758 -47.51 -33.35 17.61
CA SER A 758 -48.45 -33.66 18.69
C SER A 758 -48.12 -32.93 19.97
N ASP A 759 -46.85 -32.90 20.38
CA ASP A 759 -46.43 -32.24 21.60
C ASP A 759 -46.66 -30.73 21.56
N ARG A 760 -46.52 -30.11 20.38
CA ARG A 760 -46.73 -28.68 20.20
C ARG A 760 -48.19 -28.32 19.93
N ALA A 761 -49.07 -29.29 19.80
CA ALA A 761 -50.51 -29.15 19.52
C ALA A 761 -50.79 -28.22 18.32
N VAL A 762 -50.03 -28.34 17.25
CA VAL A 762 -50.17 -27.54 16.03
C VAL A 762 -50.80 -28.32 14.87
N PRO A 763 -51.46 -27.65 13.90
CA PRO A 763 -52.15 -28.35 12.81
C PRO A 763 -51.17 -28.96 11.78
N ASP A 764 -50.02 -28.35 11.56
CA ASP A 764 -49.11 -28.80 10.53
C ASP A 764 -47.62 -28.72 10.97
N ILE A 765 -46.78 -29.58 10.37
CA ILE A 765 -45.32 -29.53 10.52
C ILE A 765 -44.83 -28.43 9.58
N PRO A 766 -43.93 -27.51 10.07
CA PRO A 766 -43.36 -26.48 9.19
C PRO A 766 -42.66 -27.11 7.97
N PRO A 767 -42.79 -26.49 6.81
CA PRO A 767 -42.06 -26.94 5.63
C PRO A 767 -40.58 -26.93 5.92
N ASP A 768 -39.82 -27.76 5.24
CA ASP A 768 -38.37 -27.90 5.43
C ASP A 768 -37.88 -28.44 6.77
N SER A 769 -38.76 -28.83 7.70
CA SER A 769 -38.39 -29.50 8.93
C SER A 769 -37.79 -30.89 8.66
N ALA A 770 -36.83 -31.31 9.48
CA ALA A 770 -36.08 -32.54 9.28
C ALA A 770 -35.81 -33.30 10.59
N THR A 771 -35.62 -34.60 10.47
CA THR A 771 -35.05 -35.44 11.53
C THR A 771 -33.65 -35.85 11.15
N VAL A 772 -32.72 -35.67 12.05
CA VAL A 772 -31.30 -35.91 11.85
C VAL A 772 -30.76 -36.96 12.76
N ILE A 773 -30.32 -38.08 12.21
CA ILE A 773 -29.58 -39.12 12.94
C ILE A 773 -28.11 -38.74 12.96
N VAL A 774 -27.54 -38.55 14.14
CA VAL A 774 -26.11 -38.30 14.31
C VAL A 774 -25.39 -39.62 14.58
N SER A 775 -24.66 -40.15 13.59
CA SER A 775 -23.97 -41.42 13.69
C SER A 775 -22.60 -41.42 13.02
N PRO A 776 -21.57 -42.07 13.58
CA PRO A 776 -20.25 -42.21 12.95
C PRO A 776 -20.23 -43.31 11.87
N LYS A 777 -21.34 -44.01 11.62
CA LYS A 777 -21.42 -45.06 10.60
C LYS A 777 -21.44 -44.48 9.19
N PRO A 778 -20.70 -45.12 8.24
CA PRO A 778 -20.51 -44.56 6.89
C PRO A 778 -21.73 -44.67 5.96
N ALA A 779 -22.68 -45.57 6.26
CA ALA A 779 -23.82 -45.84 5.43
C ALA A 779 -25.04 -46.31 6.25
N VAL A 780 -26.22 -46.45 5.60
CA VAL A 780 -27.49 -46.88 6.20
C VAL A 780 -27.89 -48.25 5.69
N ASP A 781 -28.73 -48.98 6.48
CA ASP A 781 -29.32 -50.24 6.04
C ASP A 781 -30.22 -50.04 4.81
N PRO A 782 -29.99 -50.76 3.66
CA PRO A 782 -30.76 -50.57 2.44
C PRO A 782 -32.26 -50.81 2.59
N THR A 783 -32.67 -51.73 3.44
CA THR A 783 -34.08 -52.00 3.76
C THR A 783 -34.69 -50.84 4.56
N GLY A 784 -33.90 -50.25 5.41
CA GLY A 784 -34.28 -49.06 6.15
C GLY A 784 -34.38 -47.85 5.26
N ALA A 785 -33.44 -47.67 4.32
CA ALA A 785 -33.42 -46.57 3.35
C ALA A 785 -34.61 -46.62 2.41
N ALA A 786 -34.95 -47.79 1.91
CA ALA A 786 -36.11 -47.97 1.02
C ALA A 786 -37.47 -47.58 1.64
N GLY A 787 -37.57 -47.65 2.97
CA GLY A 787 -38.79 -47.24 3.66
C GLY A 787 -38.68 -45.98 4.50
N ALA A 788 -37.60 -45.19 4.28
CA ALA A 788 -37.36 -43.95 5.02
C ALA A 788 -38.27 -42.80 4.54
N GLU A 789 -38.75 -42.03 5.49
CA GLU A 789 -39.45 -40.78 5.25
C GLU A 789 -38.46 -39.76 4.64
N GLY A 790 -38.91 -38.95 3.66
CA GLY A 790 -38.03 -37.99 2.95
C GLY A 790 -37.39 -36.89 3.81
N HIS A 791 -37.88 -36.71 5.02
CA HIS A 791 -37.34 -35.74 5.98
C HIS A 791 -36.25 -36.32 6.93
N VAL A 792 -35.87 -37.60 6.78
CA VAL A 792 -34.86 -38.26 7.61
C VAL A 792 -33.49 -38.17 6.93
N HIS A 793 -32.54 -37.68 7.67
CA HIS A 793 -31.14 -37.49 7.26
C HIS A 793 -30.17 -38.12 8.23
N VAL A 794 -28.97 -38.44 7.76
CA VAL A 794 -27.87 -38.93 8.61
C VAL A 794 -26.68 -38.00 8.50
N VAL A 795 -26.04 -37.71 9.60
CA VAL A 795 -24.87 -36.83 9.66
C VAL A 795 -23.78 -37.40 10.57
N HIS A 796 -22.53 -37.19 10.18
CA HIS A 796 -21.41 -37.60 11.02
C HIS A 796 -21.25 -36.66 12.24
N PRO A 797 -20.89 -37.19 13.45
CA PRO A 797 -20.70 -36.36 14.66
C PRO A 797 -19.78 -35.18 14.51
N ASP A 798 -18.80 -35.25 13.61
CA ASP A 798 -17.85 -34.15 13.35
C ASP A 798 -18.53 -32.90 12.74
N VAL A 799 -19.67 -33.06 12.03
CA VAL A 799 -20.45 -31.94 11.54
C VAL A 799 -21.10 -31.18 12.69
N VAL A 800 -21.62 -31.92 13.69
CA VAL A 800 -22.21 -31.34 14.89
C VAL A 800 -21.13 -30.64 15.74
N LEU A 801 -19.94 -31.25 15.84
CA LEU A 801 -18.78 -30.62 16.50
C LEU A 801 -18.36 -29.33 15.80
N GLY A 802 -18.30 -29.34 14.47
CA GLY A 802 -17.97 -28.12 13.68
C GLY A 802 -18.99 -26.99 13.86
N LEU A 803 -20.30 -27.32 13.96
CA LEU A 803 -21.34 -26.35 14.31
C LEU A 803 -21.16 -25.79 15.74
N ALA A 804 -20.81 -26.63 16.69
CA ALA A 804 -20.56 -26.20 18.06
C ALA A 804 -19.33 -25.30 18.20
N GLU A 805 -18.28 -25.60 17.46
CA GLU A 805 -17.07 -24.74 17.39
C GLU A 805 -17.39 -23.37 16.78
N ALA A 806 -18.18 -23.33 15.69
CA ALA A 806 -18.64 -22.10 15.09
C ALA A 806 -19.53 -21.28 16.04
N ALA A 807 -20.47 -21.93 16.73
CA ALA A 807 -21.32 -21.28 17.72
C ALA A 807 -20.49 -20.72 18.91
N ALA A 808 -19.49 -21.45 19.38
CA ALA A 808 -18.61 -20.98 20.46
C ALA A 808 -17.82 -19.74 20.05
N ARG A 809 -17.28 -19.70 18.82
CA ARG A 809 -16.60 -18.51 18.26
C ARG A 809 -17.56 -17.32 18.15
N ALA A 810 -18.70 -17.52 17.48
CA ALA A 810 -19.69 -16.45 17.29
C ALA A 810 -20.14 -15.83 18.62
N TRP A 811 -20.46 -16.66 19.63
CA TRP A 811 -20.86 -16.17 20.94
C TRP A 811 -19.73 -15.44 21.67
N GLY A 812 -18.46 -15.88 21.55
CA GLY A 812 -17.29 -15.19 22.09
C GLY A 812 -17.17 -13.77 21.51
N ASP A 813 -17.25 -13.65 20.19
CA ASP A 813 -17.16 -12.35 19.49
C ASP A 813 -18.35 -11.45 19.81
N LEU A 814 -19.58 -11.97 19.81
CA LEU A 814 -20.79 -11.24 20.19
C LEU A 814 -20.73 -10.68 21.61
N MET A 815 -20.23 -11.48 22.55
CA MET A 815 -20.08 -11.04 23.95
C MET A 815 -19.05 -9.93 24.12
N ALA A 816 -17.99 -9.93 23.32
CA ALA A 816 -16.97 -8.89 23.33
C ALA A 816 -17.46 -7.57 22.71
N GLN A 817 -18.34 -7.64 21.70
CA GLN A 817 -18.77 -6.48 20.91
C GLN A 817 -20.10 -5.84 21.37
N ARG A 818 -20.89 -6.52 22.21
CA ARG A 818 -22.22 -6.07 22.62
C ARG A 818 -22.29 -4.81 23.53
N PRO A 819 -21.25 -4.40 24.30
CA PRO A 819 -21.38 -3.25 25.21
C PRO A 819 -21.77 -1.97 24.48
N GLY A 820 -22.82 -1.31 24.96
CA GLY A 820 -23.29 -0.02 24.44
C GLY A 820 -24.21 -0.11 23.21
N LEU A 821 -24.51 -1.30 22.69
CA LEU A 821 -25.39 -1.45 21.53
C LEU A 821 -26.88 -1.40 21.91
N ASP A 822 -27.69 -0.74 21.07
CA ASP A 822 -29.14 -0.80 21.13
C ASP A 822 -29.69 -2.12 20.57
N ASP A 823 -31.02 -2.29 20.60
CA ASP A 823 -31.69 -3.54 20.16
C ASP A 823 -31.48 -3.85 18.68
N ASN A 824 -31.57 -2.84 17.84
CA ASN A 824 -31.43 -3.00 16.38
C ASN A 824 -29.98 -3.28 16.02
N GLN A 825 -29.05 -2.57 16.63
CA GLN A 825 -27.60 -2.77 16.45
C GLN A 825 -27.20 -4.18 16.91
N LEU A 826 -27.71 -4.64 18.07
CA LEU A 826 -27.42 -5.97 18.58
C LEU A 826 -27.97 -7.06 17.66
N ARG A 827 -29.21 -6.91 17.17
CA ARG A 827 -29.79 -7.85 16.17
C ARG A 827 -29.00 -7.89 14.88
N THR A 828 -28.60 -6.74 14.38
CA THR A 828 -27.75 -6.65 13.18
C THR A 828 -26.40 -7.34 13.42
N LEU A 829 -25.77 -7.14 14.58
CA LEU A 829 -24.52 -7.79 14.95
C LEU A 829 -24.67 -9.31 14.99
N VAL A 830 -25.76 -9.82 15.62
CA VAL A 830 -26.05 -11.27 15.69
C VAL A 830 -26.27 -11.83 14.28
N ALA A 831 -27.10 -11.19 13.46
CA ALA A 831 -27.37 -11.64 12.09
C ALA A 831 -26.08 -11.77 11.27
N ASN A 832 -25.19 -10.80 11.40
CA ASN A 832 -23.91 -10.79 10.70
C ASN A 832 -23.01 -11.95 11.13
N HIS A 833 -22.79 -12.13 12.44
CA HIS A 833 -21.96 -13.22 12.94
C HIS A 833 -22.54 -14.60 12.63
N PHE A 834 -23.85 -14.76 12.76
CA PHE A 834 -24.51 -16.04 12.46
C PHE A 834 -24.44 -16.36 10.97
N SER A 835 -24.66 -15.38 10.09
CA SER A 835 -24.52 -15.58 8.65
C SER A 835 -23.08 -15.97 8.27
N GLN A 836 -22.08 -15.31 8.86
CA GLN A 836 -20.66 -15.55 8.58
C GLN A 836 -20.19 -16.93 9.02
N GLU A 837 -20.63 -17.39 10.21
CA GLU A 837 -20.24 -18.69 10.76
C GLU A 837 -21.12 -19.84 10.23
N GLY A 838 -22.14 -19.54 9.39
CA GLY A 838 -23.07 -20.53 8.87
C GLY A 838 -24.01 -21.10 9.93
N LEU A 839 -24.50 -20.25 10.84
CA LEU A 839 -25.30 -20.59 12.00
C LEU A 839 -26.76 -20.13 11.88
N LEU A 840 -27.16 -19.48 10.80
CA LEU A 840 -28.57 -19.20 10.54
C LEU A 840 -29.34 -20.53 10.34
N PRO A 841 -30.60 -20.63 10.78
CA PRO A 841 -31.39 -21.89 10.78
C PRO A 841 -31.35 -22.65 9.45
N GLU A 842 -31.44 -21.98 8.32
CA GLU A 842 -31.37 -22.58 7.00
C GLU A 842 -29.99 -23.16 6.70
N GLN A 843 -28.92 -22.46 7.08
CA GLN A 843 -27.53 -22.90 6.90
C GLN A 843 -27.24 -24.11 7.80
N VAL A 844 -27.74 -24.08 9.06
CA VAL A 844 -27.65 -25.21 9.99
C VAL A 844 -28.38 -26.42 9.42
N ARG A 845 -29.62 -26.20 8.91
CA ARG A 845 -30.39 -27.26 8.27
C ARG A 845 -29.63 -27.85 7.08
N GLU A 846 -29.13 -27.02 6.17
CA GLU A 846 -28.39 -27.48 4.99
C GLU A 846 -27.20 -28.38 5.37
N ARG A 847 -26.42 -27.97 6.37
CA ARG A 847 -25.27 -28.75 6.86
C ARG A 847 -25.71 -30.10 7.46
N LEU A 848 -26.84 -30.14 8.19
CA LEU A 848 -27.32 -31.34 8.88
C LEU A 848 -28.13 -32.26 7.96
N THR A 849 -28.63 -31.77 6.83
CA THR A 849 -29.44 -32.55 5.89
C THR A 849 -28.74 -32.85 4.56
N ALA A 850 -27.40 -32.74 4.53
CA ALA A 850 -26.59 -33.00 3.33
C ALA A 850 -26.73 -34.47 2.80
N ASN A 851 -27.04 -35.43 3.70
CA ASN A 851 -27.15 -36.84 3.34
C ASN A 851 -28.54 -37.38 3.67
N PRO A 852 -29.52 -37.33 2.75
CA PRO A 852 -30.83 -37.91 2.94
C PRO A 852 -30.74 -39.44 2.99
N VAL A 853 -31.47 -40.05 3.95
CA VAL A 853 -31.47 -41.52 4.13
C VAL A 853 -32.12 -42.20 2.93
N ALA A 854 -33.24 -41.67 2.41
CA ALA A 854 -33.97 -42.24 1.28
C ALA A 854 -33.21 -42.24 -0.07
N ALA A 855 -32.09 -41.51 -0.14
CA ALA A 855 -31.24 -41.42 -1.35
C ALA A 855 -30.00 -42.34 -1.29
N GLN A 856 -29.81 -43.05 -0.18
CA GLN A 856 -28.73 -44.00 0.02
C GLN A 856 -29.25 -45.43 -0.13
#